data_75a3bb921911dafe9762da06d0196ffb
#
_entry.id   75a3bb921911dafe9762da06d0196ffb
#
_cell.length_a   1.000
_cell.length_b   1.000
_cell.length_c   1.000
_cell.angle_alpha   90.00
_cell.angle_beta   90.00
_cell.angle_gamma   90.00
#
_symmetry.space_group_name_H-M   'P 1'
#
loop_
_entity.id
_entity.type
_entity.pdbx_description
1 polymer ?
#
loop_
_entity_poly.entity_id
_entity_poly.type
_entity_poly.pdbx_seq_one_letter_code
_entity_poly.pdbx_strand_id
1 'polypeptide(L)'
;MEKVYNPQAIEQHWYNTWEKKNYFSPAGTGKPYCIMIPPPNVTGVLHMGHGFNTTLTDILIRYHRMHGDNTLWQPGTDHAGIATQMVVERQLIAKGKTRHDLGRDEFVKKIWEWKHTSGGTITQQFRQLGASMDWPREKFTMDDTLSRSVREAFIRLYDDGLIYRGTRLVNWDPVLLTAISDLEVNSVEEEGKLWHIRYPLVSGKGYIVVATTRPETLLGDVAVAVNPEDERYQHLVGEQVQLPLTGKTIPIIADDYVDKEFGSGCVKITPAHDFNDYAVGARHQLAPINIFTKDAHINENAPAVYQGMDRYVARKQILKDLTELDLIEKIDKHVNKIPRGDRSGAVVEPFLTEQWYMKMQPLAEPAIAAVEKGEVKFIPENYSKDYFRWLNNIEDWCISRQLWWGHRIPVWYDDKGDTYVGHDEADVRERNKLAATVNLRQDEDVLDTWFSSALWPFSTLGWPDNSKDLATFYPTSVLVTGFDIIFFWVARMVMLGLKFNGDVPFREVFITGLVRDAEGQKMSKSKGNVLDPLDLINGISLDALIEKRTFGLMQPEMAQKIEKMTRKHFPDGIAPYGTDALRFTFCSFASHGREIRFDLGRLEGYRNFCNKLWNAARYAMMNTEGQDTGLGQQEMELSLPDRWIISRLQKTITAVDEAIASYRFDLLAQIIYEFTWNAFCDWYLELSKPILTSPDSSPAALRGTRHTLVSVLESLLRLMHPLMPFITEEIWQKIAPLAGKQGDSIMLQPYPVADLKLEDARVDAELAWVQDVIVAVRTIRSEMNIAPGKPLPVLFNKGSPLDRTRFDSNQHLIVTLAKFASVQWLTDKDSIPESATALIGDLEILIPMAGLIDKAEESARLSREIAKLTKDSEHAEMKLQNPSFVDRAPADVVEKERKRLGELKTTLQKLQQQLEKIAEM
;
A
#
# COMPACT_ATOMS: atom_id res chain seq x y z
N MET A 1 19.40 31.05 4.81
CA MET A 1 19.04 29.77 4.11
C MET A 1 19.91 29.59 2.88
N GLU A 2 20.34 28.35 2.57
CA GLU A 2 21.08 28.03 1.36
C GLU A 2 20.25 28.27 0.10
N LYS A 3 20.97 28.45 -1.04
CA LYS A 3 20.30 28.75 -2.31
C LYS A 3 19.51 27.55 -2.86
N VAL A 4 19.94 26.32 -2.59
CA VAL A 4 19.36 25.09 -3.08
C VAL A 4 18.94 24.22 -1.88
N TYR A 5 17.78 23.62 -1.96
CA TYR A 5 17.31 22.65 -0.98
C TYR A 5 18.11 21.34 -1.11
N ASN A 6 18.72 20.90 -0.01
CA ASN A 6 19.42 19.62 0.07
C ASN A 6 18.79 18.76 1.18
N PRO A 7 17.95 17.78 0.84
CA PRO A 7 17.20 16.99 1.82
C PRO A 7 18.10 16.12 2.70
N GLN A 8 19.16 15.50 2.15
CA GLN A 8 19.92 14.46 2.87
C GLN A 8 20.54 14.94 4.19
N ALA A 9 21.18 16.09 4.19
CA ALA A 9 21.78 16.64 5.42
C ALA A 9 20.73 17.05 6.45
N ILE A 10 19.60 17.59 5.99
CA ILE A 10 18.49 18.06 6.81
C ILE A 10 17.76 16.89 7.46
N GLU A 11 17.44 15.86 6.69
CA GLU A 11 16.67 14.69 7.13
C GLU A 11 17.39 13.92 8.23
N GLN A 12 18.66 13.62 8.05
CA GLN A 12 19.46 12.92 9.06
C GLN A 12 19.62 13.73 10.35
N HIS A 13 19.89 15.05 10.21
CA HIS A 13 20.05 15.94 11.35
C HIS A 13 18.81 15.99 12.23
N TRP A 14 17.63 16.23 11.61
CA TRP A 14 16.40 16.38 12.37
C TRP A 14 15.92 15.06 12.95
N TYR A 15 16.02 13.97 12.22
CA TYR A 15 15.60 12.67 12.75
C TYR A 15 16.40 12.30 14.01
N ASN A 16 17.72 12.43 13.94
CA ASN A 16 18.59 12.17 15.08
C ASN A 16 18.29 13.11 16.28
N THR A 17 17.93 14.36 15.99
CA THR A 17 17.56 15.32 17.03
C THR A 17 16.28 14.93 17.73
N TRP A 18 15.23 14.59 16.98
CA TRP A 18 13.94 14.17 17.53
C TRP A 18 14.03 12.88 18.34
N GLU A 19 14.73 11.87 17.81
CA GLU A 19 14.93 10.60 18.52
C GLU A 19 15.75 10.80 19.80
N LYS A 20 16.87 11.53 19.75
CA LYS A 20 17.71 11.80 20.91
C LYS A 20 16.98 12.58 22.02
N LYS A 21 16.07 13.49 21.64
CA LYS A 21 15.25 14.26 22.57
C LYS A 21 13.97 13.53 22.98
N ASN A 22 13.77 12.33 22.49
CA ASN A 22 12.62 11.47 22.81
C ASN A 22 11.25 12.08 22.48
N TYR A 23 11.15 12.85 21.40
CA TYR A 23 9.91 13.53 21.00
C TYR A 23 8.80 12.60 20.48
N PHE A 24 9.13 11.35 20.21
CA PHE A 24 8.19 10.35 19.69
C PHE A 24 7.41 9.65 20.79
N SER A 25 7.85 9.73 22.03
CA SER A 25 7.21 9.06 23.17
C SER A 25 5.92 9.76 23.60
N PRO A 26 4.96 9.03 24.17
CA PRO A 26 3.74 9.60 24.71
C PRO A 26 4.01 10.69 25.74
N ALA A 27 3.30 11.82 25.63
CA ALA A 27 3.46 12.95 26.55
C ALA A 27 2.82 12.72 27.94
N GLY A 28 2.02 11.67 28.09
CA GLY A 28 1.33 11.32 29.34
C GLY A 28 0.10 12.16 29.66
N THR A 29 -0.23 13.15 28.83
CA THR A 29 -1.38 14.05 28.97
C THR A 29 -2.18 14.09 27.67
N GLY A 30 -3.42 14.54 27.70
CA GLY A 30 -4.35 14.54 26.57
C GLY A 30 -5.09 13.22 26.41
N LYS A 31 -5.95 13.15 25.40
CA LYS A 31 -6.71 11.94 25.05
C LYS A 31 -5.75 10.88 24.49
N PRO A 32 -5.82 9.62 24.95
CA PRO A 32 -5.01 8.57 24.37
C PRO A 32 -5.31 8.37 22.87
N TYR A 33 -4.25 8.33 22.07
CA TYR A 33 -4.32 7.99 20.66
C TYR A 33 -3.20 7.01 20.33
N CYS A 34 -3.56 5.79 19.98
CA CYS A 34 -2.60 4.72 19.76
C CYS A 34 -2.79 4.06 18.40
N ILE A 35 -1.68 3.85 17.71
CA ILE A 35 -1.62 3.01 16.49
C ILE A 35 -0.55 1.93 16.67
N MET A 36 -0.90 0.69 16.36
CA MET A 36 0.04 -0.42 16.27
C MET A 36 0.56 -0.53 14.85
N ILE A 37 1.87 -0.64 14.69
CA ILE A 37 2.41 -0.94 13.37
C ILE A 37 1.96 -2.35 12.94
N PRO A 38 1.60 -2.60 11.67
CA PRO A 38 1.66 -3.93 11.11
C PRO A 38 3.12 -4.40 11.13
N PRO A 39 3.50 -5.34 12.03
CA PRO A 39 4.91 -5.63 12.25
C PRO A 39 5.50 -6.30 11.01
N PRO A 40 6.50 -5.70 10.34
CA PRO A 40 7.10 -6.31 9.16
C PRO A 40 7.87 -7.58 9.52
N ASN A 41 7.83 -8.53 8.60
CA ASN A 41 8.54 -9.78 8.69
C ASN A 41 10.06 -9.57 8.59
N VAL A 42 10.84 -10.21 9.47
CA VAL A 42 12.32 -10.12 9.45
C VAL A 42 12.95 -10.97 8.32
N THR A 43 12.36 -10.94 7.14
CA THR A 43 12.76 -11.72 5.96
C THR A 43 13.60 -10.95 4.94
N GLY A 44 13.83 -9.66 5.16
CA GLY A 44 14.61 -8.82 4.25
C GLY A 44 14.42 -7.33 4.50
N VAL A 45 14.26 -6.57 3.43
CA VAL A 45 14.12 -5.11 3.45
C VAL A 45 12.67 -4.68 3.23
N LEU A 46 12.34 -3.46 3.64
CA LEU A 46 11.03 -2.85 3.37
C LEU A 46 10.84 -2.64 1.86
N HIS A 47 9.61 -2.63 1.42
CA HIS A 47 9.19 -2.32 0.06
C HIS A 47 8.22 -1.13 0.03
N MET A 48 7.82 -0.68 -1.16
CA MET A 48 6.96 0.48 -1.36
C MET A 48 5.65 0.44 -0.57
N GLY A 49 5.05 -0.75 -0.43
CA GLY A 49 3.83 -0.91 0.37
C GLY A 49 4.04 -0.60 1.86
N HIS A 50 5.19 -0.98 2.42
CA HIS A 50 5.55 -0.59 3.80
C HIS A 50 5.74 0.93 3.90
N GLY A 51 6.49 1.54 2.96
CA GLY A 51 6.70 2.99 2.94
C GLY A 51 5.39 3.77 2.85
N PHE A 52 4.45 3.29 2.04
CA PHE A 52 3.11 3.86 1.90
C PHE A 52 2.32 3.80 3.21
N ASN A 53 2.17 2.60 3.78
CA ASN A 53 1.45 2.40 5.05
C ASN A 53 2.08 3.21 6.19
N THR A 54 3.40 3.17 6.31
CA THR A 54 4.17 3.93 7.31
C THR A 54 3.92 5.42 7.20
N THR A 55 3.91 5.97 5.98
CA THR A 55 3.68 7.40 5.75
C THR A 55 2.28 7.82 6.21
N LEU A 56 1.23 7.08 5.85
CA LEU A 56 -0.13 7.41 6.25
C LEU A 56 -0.33 7.31 7.76
N THR A 57 0.26 6.29 8.38
CA THR A 57 0.24 6.13 9.83
C THR A 57 0.96 7.29 10.53
N ASP A 58 2.14 7.68 10.04
CA ASP A 58 2.91 8.79 10.62
C ASP A 58 2.21 10.14 10.51
N ILE A 59 1.47 10.37 9.41
CA ILE A 59 0.63 11.57 9.26
C ILE A 59 -0.39 11.66 10.39
N LEU A 60 -1.10 10.56 10.67
CA LEU A 60 -2.07 10.51 11.76
C LEU A 60 -1.42 10.75 13.13
N ILE A 61 -0.31 10.07 13.39
CA ILE A 61 0.42 10.20 14.66
C ILE A 61 0.92 11.63 14.88
N ARG A 62 1.53 12.27 13.86
CA ARG A 62 2.01 13.65 13.97
C ARG A 62 0.86 14.64 14.13
N TYR A 63 -0.22 14.46 13.38
CA TYR A 63 -1.43 15.27 13.49
C TYR A 63 -1.98 15.25 14.92
N HIS A 64 -2.23 14.06 15.47
CA HIS A 64 -2.75 13.91 16.83
C HIS A 64 -1.77 14.39 17.91
N ARG A 65 -0.45 14.19 17.71
CA ARG A 65 0.57 14.74 18.62
C ARG A 65 0.50 16.26 18.66
N MET A 66 0.37 16.92 17.52
CA MET A 66 0.25 18.38 17.44
C MET A 66 -1.10 18.90 17.96
N HIS A 67 -2.14 18.07 17.99
CA HIS A 67 -3.41 18.36 18.66
C HIS A 67 -3.34 18.20 20.19
N GLY A 68 -2.21 17.74 20.73
CA GLY A 68 -2.01 17.57 22.17
C GLY A 68 -2.51 16.24 22.72
N ASP A 69 -2.87 15.30 21.87
CA ASP A 69 -3.24 13.94 22.27
C ASP A 69 -2.03 13.19 22.85
N ASN A 70 -2.28 12.26 23.76
CA ASN A 70 -1.29 11.35 24.30
C ASN A 70 -1.04 10.22 23.29
N THR A 71 -0.15 10.46 22.33
CA THR A 71 0.05 9.58 21.18
C THR A 71 1.07 8.49 21.45
N LEU A 72 0.73 7.26 21.07
CA LEU A 72 1.66 6.13 21.00
C LEU A 72 1.62 5.52 19.60
N TRP A 73 2.75 5.50 18.92
CA TRP A 73 2.96 4.61 17.77
C TRP A 73 3.87 3.47 18.19
N GLN A 74 3.28 2.29 18.42
CA GLN A 74 3.99 1.11 18.88
C GLN A 74 4.79 0.48 17.73
N PRO A 75 6.13 0.48 17.77
CA PRO A 75 6.98 -0.18 16.79
C PRO A 75 7.17 -1.66 17.09
N GLY A 76 7.55 -2.43 16.06
CA GLY A 76 8.03 -3.77 16.22
C GLY A 76 8.14 -4.54 14.92
N THR A 77 8.58 -5.81 15.03
CA THR A 77 8.79 -6.72 13.90
C THR A 77 8.24 -8.10 14.21
N ASP A 78 7.89 -8.84 13.15
CA ASP A 78 7.36 -10.21 13.25
C ASP A 78 8.44 -11.25 12.92
N HIS A 79 8.45 -12.36 13.66
CA HIS A 79 9.40 -13.45 13.46
C HIS A 79 9.17 -14.24 12.18
N ALA A 80 7.93 -14.21 11.61
CA ALA A 80 7.58 -14.79 10.33
C ALA A 80 8.06 -16.24 10.15
N GLY A 81 7.56 -17.17 11.00
CA GLY A 81 8.04 -18.54 11.16
C GLY A 81 8.56 -19.22 9.90
N ILE A 82 7.65 -19.58 8.96
CA ILE A 82 8.00 -20.27 7.71
C ILE A 82 9.00 -19.45 6.88
N ALA A 83 8.69 -18.16 6.67
CA ALA A 83 9.44 -17.34 5.73
C ALA A 83 10.87 -17.06 6.20
N THR A 84 11.06 -16.76 7.48
CA THR A 84 12.40 -16.52 8.06
C THR A 84 13.22 -17.79 8.12
N GLN A 85 12.61 -18.92 8.51
CA GLN A 85 13.27 -20.21 8.48
C GLN A 85 13.80 -20.55 7.08
N MET A 86 12.96 -20.38 6.04
CA MET A 86 13.36 -20.60 4.65
C MET A 86 14.54 -19.76 4.20
N VAL A 87 14.60 -18.48 4.60
CA VAL A 87 15.71 -17.59 4.24
C VAL A 87 17.03 -18.17 4.76
N VAL A 88 17.06 -18.61 6.02
CA VAL A 88 18.26 -19.16 6.62
C VAL A 88 18.59 -20.55 6.07
N GLU A 89 17.60 -21.40 5.81
CA GLU A 89 17.80 -22.70 5.15
C GLU A 89 18.45 -22.55 3.78
N ARG A 90 17.99 -21.60 2.95
CA ARG A 90 18.61 -21.31 1.65
C ARG A 90 20.06 -20.88 1.77
N GLN A 91 20.38 -20.05 2.78
CA GLN A 91 21.78 -19.66 3.05
C GLN A 91 22.65 -20.85 3.45
N LEU A 92 22.10 -21.83 4.16
CA LEU A 92 22.79 -23.06 4.52
C LEU A 92 22.97 -23.97 3.30
N ILE A 93 21.93 -24.16 2.50
CA ILE A 93 21.97 -24.97 1.26
C ILE A 93 23.02 -24.42 0.28
N ALA A 94 23.12 -23.10 0.12
CA ALA A 94 24.16 -22.46 -0.67
C ALA A 94 25.59 -22.77 -0.17
N LYS A 95 25.74 -23.17 1.11
CA LYS A 95 26.99 -23.62 1.74
C LYS A 95 27.12 -25.15 1.82
N GLY A 96 26.22 -25.90 1.15
CA GLY A 96 26.19 -27.35 1.14
C GLY A 96 25.76 -27.99 2.47
N LYS A 97 24.99 -27.27 3.30
CA LYS A 97 24.49 -27.75 4.59
C LYS A 97 22.97 -27.68 4.68
N THR A 98 22.40 -28.51 5.54
CA THR A 98 20.97 -28.49 5.88
C THR A 98 20.78 -28.13 7.36
N ARG A 99 19.55 -27.83 7.77
CA ARG A 99 19.23 -27.63 9.19
C ARG A 99 19.52 -28.88 10.05
N HIS A 100 19.32 -30.05 9.46
CA HIS A 100 19.56 -31.34 10.16
C HIS A 100 21.04 -31.57 10.47
N ASP A 101 21.98 -31.04 9.65
CA ASP A 101 23.39 -31.11 9.93
C ASP A 101 23.81 -30.26 11.15
N LEU A 102 23.04 -29.20 11.48
CA LEU A 102 23.31 -28.36 12.64
C LEU A 102 22.56 -28.83 13.90
N GLY A 103 21.41 -29.44 13.75
CA GLY A 103 20.47 -29.66 14.86
C GLY A 103 19.67 -28.38 15.21
N ARG A 104 18.59 -28.58 16.00
CA ARG A 104 17.59 -27.50 16.27
C ARG A 104 18.23 -26.28 16.93
N ASP A 105 18.99 -26.45 18.01
CA ASP A 105 19.50 -25.32 18.78
C ASP A 105 20.45 -24.42 18.00
N GLU A 106 21.42 -25.00 17.29
CA GLU A 106 22.36 -24.24 16.48
C GLU A 106 21.67 -23.60 15.25
N PHE A 107 20.67 -24.27 14.71
CA PHE A 107 19.88 -23.69 13.61
C PHE A 107 19.05 -22.49 14.08
N VAL A 108 18.35 -22.60 15.19
CA VAL A 108 17.59 -21.48 15.79
C VAL A 108 18.51 -20.31 16.13
N LYS A 109 19.70 -20.57 16.63
CA LYS A 109 20.72 -19.54 16.89
C LYS A 109 21.13 -18.81 15.60
N LYS A 110 21.27 -19.52 14.48
CA LYS A 110 21.52 -18.89 13.16
C LYS A 110 20.38 -17.98 12.72
N ILE A 111 19.16 -18.34 13.03
CA ILE A 111 18.01 -17.48 12.73
C ILE A 111 18.00 -16.23 13.61
N TRP A 112 18.38 -16.32 14.87
CA TRP A 112 18.57 -15.15 15.73
C TRP A 112 19.66 -14.20 15.19
N GLU A 113 20.79 -14.73 14.71
CA GLU A 113 21.83 -13.93 14.05
C GLU A 113 21.25 -13.19 12.81
N TRP A 114 20.47 -13.87 11.99
CA TRP A 114 19.76 -13.26 10.87
C TRP A 114 18.77 -12.19 11.30
N LYS A 115 17.96 -12.45 12.34
CA LYS A 115 17.01 -11.48 12.90
C LYS A 115 17.69 -10.19 13.32
N HIS A 116 18.83 -10.28 13.99
CA HIS A 116 19.55 -9.07 14.40
C HIS A 116 19.99 -8.25 13.18
N THR A 117 20.45 -8.88 12.12
CA THR A 117 20.86 -8.18 10.90
C THR A 117 19.67 -7.59 10.15
N SER A 118 18.67 -8.41 9.86
CA SER A 118 17.51 -7.99 9.06
C SER A 118 16.63 -7.00 9.82
N GLY A 119 16.35 -7.22 11.11
CA GLY A 119 15.59 -6.31 11.96
C GLY A 119 16.26 -4.94 12.09
N GLY A 120 17.57 -4.90 12.28
CA GLY A 120 18.33 -3.66 12.32
C GLY A 120 18.24 -2.86 11.01
N THR A 121 18.23 -3.55 9.85
CA THR A 121 18.03 -2.90 8.55
C THR A 121 16.61 -2.30 8.44
N ILE A 122 15.58 -3.05 8.81
CA ILE A 122 14.19 -2.61 8.77
C ILE A 122 13.97 -1.36 9.62
N THR A 123 14.50 -1.34 10.84
CA THR A 123 14.34 -0.19 11.74
C THR A 123 15.09 1.05 11.24
N GLN A 124 16.24 0.87 10.59
CA GLN A 124 16.93 1.97 9.91
C GLN A 124 16.14 2.51 8.72
N GLN A 125 15.50 1.63 7.94
CA GLN A 125 14.65 2.06 6.83
C GLN A 125 13.44 2.88 7.30
N PHE A 126 12.79 2.49 8.40
CA PHE A 126 11.71 3.29 9.00
C PHE A 126 12.18 4.66 9.45
N ARG A 127 13.38 4.76 10.04
CA ARG A 127 13.98 6.05 10.42
C ARG A 127 14.19 6.95 9.23
N GLN A 128 14.69 6.41 8.13
CA GLN A 128 14.90 7.18 6.90
C GLN A 128 13.58 7.59 6.23
N LEU A 129 12.50 6.82 6.40
CA LEU A 129 11.14 7.21 6.00
C LEU A 129 10.53 8.30 6.88
N GLY A 130 11.22 8.71 7.96
CA GLY A 130 10.76 9.75 8.88
C GLY A 130 9.71 9.28 9.87
N ALA A 131 9.58 7.97 10.10
CA ALA A 131 8.58 7.41 10.99
C ALA A 131 8.80 7.81 12.45
N SER A 132 7.83 8.46 13.07
CA SER A 132 7.91 8.96 14.45
C SER A 132 7.42 7.93 15.47
N MET A 133 7.99 6.72 15.40
CA MET A 133 7.69 5.60 16.31
C MET A 133 8.37 5.77 17.67
N ASP A 134 7.76 5.26 18.72
CA ASP A 134 8.36 5.23 20.07
C ASP A 134 9.38 4.09 20.17
N TRP A 135 10.57 4.30 19.64
CA TRP A 135 11.66 3.30 19.52
C TRP A 135 12.04 2.60 20.82
N PRO A 136 12.08 3.26 22.01
CA PRO A 136 12.33 2.58 23.26
C PRO A 136 11.34 1.46 23.58
N ARG A 137 10.17 1.46 22.92
CA ARG A 137 9.13 0.42 23.07
C ARG A 137 9.14 -0.61 21.95
N GLU A 138 10.17 -0.64 21.11
CA GLU A 138 10.25 -1.64 20.03
C GLU A 138 10.07 -3.05 20.60
N LYS A 139 9.24 -3.86 19.94
CA LYS A 139 8.93 -5.24 20.29
C LYS A 139 9.19 -6.17 19.13
N PHE A 140 9.59 -7.37 19.46
CA PHE A 140 9.69 -8.48 18.52
C PHE A 140 8.75 -9.59 18.96
N THR A 141 8.00 -10.19 18.05
CA THR A 141 6.97 -11.18 18.43
C THR A 141 7.50 -12.37 19.23
N MET A 142 8.82 -12.64 19.21
CA MET A 142 9.46 -13.67 20.04
C MET A 142 10.26 -13.12 21.23
N ASP A 143 10.10 -11.86 21.62
CA ASP A 143 10.63 -11.36 22.88
C ASP A 143 10.04 -12.14 24.07
N ASP A 144 10.78 -12.24 25.16
CA ASP A 144 10.39 -13.04 26.34
C ASP A 144 9.01 -12.64 26.88
N THR A 145 8.72 -11.33 26.90
CA THR A 145 7.40 -10.80 27.36
C THR A 145 6.26 -11.21 26.44
N LEU A 146 6.46 -11.17 25.12
CA LEU A 146 5.45 -11.59 24.15
C LEU A 146 5.33 -13.11 24.10
N SER A 147 6.44 -13.83 24.23
CA SER A 147 6.44 -15.31 24.34
C SER A 147 5.66 -15.80 25.56
N ARG A 148 5.75 -15.08 26.68
CA ARG A 148 4.92 -15.34 27.85
C ARG A 148 3.41 -15.11 27.53
N SER A 149 3.08 -14.04 26.86
CA SER A 149 1.70 -13.77 26.42
C SER A 149 1.16 -14.86 25.51
N VAL A 150 1.98 -15.34 24.56
CA VAL A 150 1.60 -16.43 23.65
C VAL A 150 1.30 -17.73 24.43
N ARG A 151 2.17 -18.12 25.37
CA ARG A 151 1.93 -19.30 26.20
C ARG A 151 0.66 -19.15 27.05
N GLU A 152 0.50 -18.01 27.69
CA GLU A 152 -0.71 -17.73 28.49
C GLU A 152 -2.00 -17.80 27.63
N ALA A 153 -2.00 -17.24 26.44
CA ALA A 153 -3.13 -17.31 25.53
C ALA A 153 -3.45 -18.76 25.15
N PHE A 154 -2.43 -19.55 24.81
CA PHE A 154 -2.63 -20.97 24.49
C PHE A 154 -3.22 -21.75 25.67
N ILE A 155 -2.68 -21.57 26.87
CA ILE A 155 -3.13 -22.26 28.10
C ILE A 155 -4.60 -21.93 28.38
N ARG A 156 -4.98 -20.64 28.37
CA ARG A 156 -6.37 -20.25 28.61
C ARG A 156 -7.33 -20.79 27.56
N LEU A 157 -6.94 -20.74 26.28
CA LEU A 157 -7.77 -21.30 25.21
C LEU A 157 -7.92 -22.83 25.31
N TYR A 158 -6.87 -23.51 25.76
CA TYR A 158 -6.92 -24.96 26.01
C TYR A 158 -7.80 -25.31 27.21
N ASP A 159 -7.64 -24.60 28.34
CA ASP A 159 -8.44 -24.79 29.55
C ASP A 159 -9.95 -24.50 29.28
N ASP A 160 -10.25 -23.58 28.37
CA ASP A 160 -11.63 -23.28 27.91
C ASP A 160 -12.16 -24.30 26.88
N GLY A 161 -11.36 -25.31 26.50
CA GLY A 161 -11.73 -26.35 25.52
C GLY A 161 -11.82 -25.83 24.07
N LEU A 162 -11.21 -24.66 23.78
CA LEU A 162 -11.15 -24.07 22.43
C LEU A 162 -9.97 -24.59 21.63
N ILE A 163 -8.89 -25.04 22.28
CA ILE A 163 -7.77 -25.71 21.60
C ILE A 163 -7.87 -27.20 21.84
N TYR A 164 -7.68 -27.98 20.78
CA TYR A 164 -7.72 -29.43 20.81
C TYR A 164 -6.73 -30.03 19.80
N ARG A 165 -6.37 -31.29 19.99
CA ARG A 165 -5.56 -32.07 19.06
C ARG A 165 -6.44 -33.05 18.29
N GLY A 166 -6.19 -33.17 16.98
CA GLY A 166 -6.99 -34.05 16.15
C GLY A 166 -6.34 -34.38 14.81
N THR A 167 -6.72 -35.52 14.26
CA THR A 167 -6.30 -35.94 12.93
C THR A 167 -7.28 -35.43 11.89
N ARG A 168 -6.81 -34.54 11.02
CA ARG A 168 -7.59 -33.98 9.90
C ARG A 168 -6.71 -33.86 8.64
N LEU A 169 -7.38 -33.68 7.52
CA LEU A 169 -6.73 -33.36 6.26
C LEU A 169 -6.27 -31.89 6.29
N VAL A 170 -5.01 -31.64 5.98
CA VAL A 170 -4.42 -30.29 5.92
C VAL A 170 -3.73 -30.07 4.58
N ASN A 171 -3.55 -28.82 4.19
CA ASN A 171 -2.64 -28.45 3.13
C ASN A 171 -1.19 -28.65 3.62
N TRP A 172 -0.49 -29.59 3.00
CA TRP A 172 0.88 -29.95 3.37
C TRP A 172 1.87 -29.58 2.28
N ASP A 173 2.88 -28.83 2.64
CA ASP A 173 3.98 -28.53 1.75
C ASP A 173 5.08 -29.62 1.88
N PRO A 174 5.28 -30.46 0.84
CA PRO A 174 6.21 -31.59 0.93
C PRO A 174 7.68 -31.19 0.84
N VAL A 175 7.98 -29.95 0.47
CA VAL A 175 9.35 -29.40 0.42
C VAL A 175 9.71 -28.78 1.77
N LEU A 176 8.78 -28.02 2.37
CA LEU A 176 8.97 -27.42 3.68
C LEU A 176 8.70 -28.40 4.83
N LEU A 177 8.03 -29.51 4.55
CA LEU A 177 7.65 -30.56 5.51
C LEU A 177 6.78 -30.02 6.65
N THR A 178 5.82 -29.16 6.31
CA THR A 178 4.91 -28.53 7.28
C THR A 178 3.52 -28.29 6.70
N ALA A 179 2.52 -28.26 7.60
CA ALA A 179 1.20 -27.73 7.28
C ALA A 179 1.29 -26.23 6.94
N ILE A 180 0.51 -25.80 5.97
CA ILE A 180 0.34 -24.39 5.59
C ILE A 180 -1.15 -24.03 5.60
N SER A 181 -1.45 -22.74 5.73
CA SER A 181 -2.83 -22.24 5.70
C SER A 181 -3.41 -22.25 4.29
N ASP A 182 -4.73 -22.38 4.14
CA ASP A 182 -5.42 -22.41 2.84
C ASP A 182 -5.11 -21.17 1.98
N LEU A 183 -4.97 -20.01 2.62
CA LEU A 183 -4.64 -18.75 1.95
C LEU A 183 -3.15 -18.62 1.56
N GLU A 184 -2.29 -19.52 2.01
CA GLU A 184 -0.89 -19.67 1.55
C GLU A 184 -0.78 -20.63 0.36
N VAL A 185 -1.94 -21.10 -0.17
CA VAL A 185 -2.03 -21.96 -1.35
C VAL A 185 -2.51 -21.15 -2.55
N ASN A 186 -1.65 -21.03 -3.56
CA ASN A 186 -1.98 -20.39 -4.82
C ASN A 186 -2.46 -21.42 -5.84
N SER A 187 -3.66 -21.21 -6.41
CA SER A 187 -4.14 -22.04 -7.53
C SER A 187 -3.55 -21.53 -8.84
N VAL A 188 -2.76 -22.37 -9.50
CA VAL A 188 -2.13 -22.07 -10.79
C VAL A 188 -2.75 -22.93 -11.88
N GLU A 189 -3.22 -22.31 -12.95
CA GLU A 189 -3.74 -23.04 -14.11
C GLU A 189 -2.57 -23.57 -14.94
N GLU A 190 -2.54 -24.89 -15.13
CA GLU A 190 -1.52 -25.59 -15.91
C GLU A 190 -2.17 -26.55 -16.90
N GLU A 191 -1.57 -26.68 -18.09
CA GLU A 191 -1.98 -27.70 -19.04
C GLU A 191 -1.67 -29.09 -18.47
N GLY A 192 -2.68 -29.92 -18.40
CA GLY A 192 -2.59 -31.27 -17.87
C GLY A 192 -3.41 -32.28 -18.67
N LYS A 193 -3.72 -33.39 -18.04
CA LYS A 193 -4.48 -34.49 -18.62
C LYS A 193 -5.54 -34.99 -17.64
N LEU A 194 -6.61 -35.47 -18.19
CA LEU A 194 -7.65 -36.22 -17.47
C LEU A 194 -7.59 -37.67 -18.00
N TRP A 195 -7.26 -38.61 -17.09
CA TRP A 195 -7.15 -40.02 -17.41
C TRP A 195 -8.45 -40.73 -17.03
N HIS A 196 -9.03 -41.46 -17.99
CA HIS A 196 -10.21 -42.27 -17.81
C HIS A 196 -9.76 -43.74 -17.59
N ILE A 197 -9.99 -44.26 -16.39
CA ILE A 197 -9.48 -45.55 -15.94
C ILE A 197 -10.65 -46.50 -15.69
N ARG A 198 -10.56 -47.74 -16.23
CA ARG A 198 -11.54 -48.79 -16.04
C ARG A 198 -11.31 -49.48 -14.69
N TYR A 199 -12.34 -49.55 -13.87
CA TYR A 199 -12.38 -50.35 -12.64
C TYR A 199 -13.27 -51.52 -12.87
N PRO A 200 -12.75 -52.78 -13.01
CA PRO A 200 -13.50 -53.96 -13.29
C PRO A 200 -14.47 -54.29 -12.16
N LEU A 201 -15.71 -54.67 -12.48
CA LEU A 201 -16.68 -55.20 -11.53
C LEU A 201 -16.25 -56.59 -11.03
N VAL A 202 -16.31 -56.79 -9.71
CA VAL A 202 -16.01 -58.09 -9.11
C VAL A 202 -16.91 -59.20 -9.63
N SER A 203 -18.17 -58.82 -10.02
CA SER A 203 -19.12 -59.76 -10.65
C SER A 203 -18.67 -60.27 -12.02
N GLY A 204 -17.61 -59.70 -12.60
CA GLY A 204 -17.11 -60.06 -13.93
C GLY A 204 -17.98 -59.55 -15.11
N LYS A 205 -18.99 -58.71 -14.82
CA LYS A 205 -19.98 -58.22 -15.83
C LYS A 205 -19.63 -56.83 -16.37
N GLY A 206 -18.36 -56.51 -16.60
CA GLY A 206 -17.94 -55.24 -17.15
C GLY A 206 -17.08 -54.43 -16.18
N TYR A 207 -17.13 -53.09 -16.35
CA TYR A 207 -16.31 -52.16 -15.57
C TYR A 207 -17.03 -50.82 -15.42
N ILE A 208 -16.63 -50.04 -14.44
CA ILE A 208 -17.01 -48.64 -14.30
C ILE A 208 -15.76 -47.77 -14.66
N VAL A 209 -15.99 -46.62 -15.25
CA VAL A 209 -14.87 -45.71 -15.66
C VAL A 209 -14.80 -44.53 -14.73
N VAL A 210 -13.64 -44.28 -14.12
CA VAL A 210 -13.38 -43.08 -13.31
C VAL A 210 -12.45 -42.14 -14.07
N ALA A 211 -12.71 -40.85 -13.98
CA ALA A 211 -11.86 -39.82 -14.58
C ALA A 211 -11.05 -39.08 -13.49
N THR A 212 -9.72 -39.01 -13.65
CA THR A 212 -8.86 -38.38 -12.64
C THR A 212 -7.72 -37.60 -13.26
N THR A 213 -7.33 -36.49 -12.61
CA THR A 213 -6.12 -35.73 -12.91
C THR A 213 -4.90 -36.23 -12.10
N ARG A 214 -5.15 -37.13 -11.12
CA ARG A 214 -4.14 -37.63 -10.16
C ARG A 214 -4.17 -39.17 -10.10
N PRO A 215 -3.71 -39.85 -11.15
CA PRO A 215 -3.74 -41.32 -11.19
C PRO A 215 -2.89 -41.99 -10.09
N GLU A 216 -1.88 -41.32 -9.53
CA GLU A 216 -1.06 -41.87 -8.44
C GLU A 216 -1.87 -42.09 -7.16
N THR A 217 -2.92 -41.31 -6.88
CA THR A 217 -3.73 -41.46 -5.68
C THR A 217 -4.70 -42.64 -5.73
N LEU A 218 -4.87 -43.25 -6.93
CA LEU A 218 -5.68 -44.47 -7.09
C LEU A 218 -5.33 -45.56 -6.06
N LEU A 219 -4.05 -45.69 -5.69
CA LEU A 219 -3.59 -46.69 -4.73
C LEU A 219 -4.23 -46.56 -3.32
N GLY A 220 -4.81 -45.39 -3.02
CA GLY A 220 -5.48 -45.10 -1.76
C GLY A 220 -7.00 -44.95 -1.89
N ASP A 221 -7.61 -45.36 -3.01
CA ASP A 221 -9.05 -45.28 -3.19
C ASP A 221 -9.77 -46.23 -2.25
N VAL A 222 -10.91 -45.78 -1.70
CA VAL A 222 -11.75 -46.55 -0.77
C VAL A 222 -13.18 -46.77 -1.26
N ALA A 223 -13.59 -46.04 -2.29
CA ALA A 223 -14.88 -46.21 -2.97
C ALA A 223 -14.85 -45.59 -4.37
N VAL A 224 -15.86 -45.95 -5.17
CA VAL A 224 -16.26 -45.18 -6.37
C VAL A 224 -17.63 -44.59 -6.08
N ALA A 225 -17.79 -43.28 -6.22
CA ALA A 225 -19.07 -42.60 -6.02
C ALA A 225 -19.75 -42.33 -7.36
N VAL A 226 -21.07 -42.45 -7.37
CA VAL A 226 -21.97 -42.11 -8.50
C VAL A 226 -23.10 -41.22 -7.98
N ASN A 227 -23.67 -40.40 -8.85
CA ASN A 227 -24.81 -39.59 -8.44
C ASN A 227 -26.06 -40.51 -8.30
N PRO A 228 -26.86 -40.41 -7.20
CA PRO A 228 -28.04 -41.26 -6.96
C PRO A 228 -29.12 -41.13 -8.04
N GLU A 229 -29.16 -40.04 -8.79
CA GLU A 229 -30.07 -39.79 -9.88
C GLU A 229 -29.53 -40.19 -11.27
N ASP A 230 -28.30 -40.71 -11.35
CA ASP A 230 -27.71 -41.10 -12.63
C ASP A 230 -28.16 -42.51 -13.04
N GLU A 231 -29.10 -42.57 -13.96
CA GLU A 231 -29.68 -43.83 -14.45
C GLU A 231 -28.64 -44.79 -15.04
N ARG A 232 -27.50 -44.29 -15.49
CA ARG A 232 -26.40 -45.10 -16.02
C ARG A 232 -25.80 -46.03 -14.97
N TYR A 233 -25.79 -45.62 -13.70
CA TYR A 233 -25.05 -46.25 -12.63
C TYR A 233 -25.86 -46.65 -11.40
N GLN A 234 -27.14 -46.25 -11.29
CA GLN A 234 -27.99 -46.56 -10.14
C GLN A 234 -28.03 -48.07 -9.82
N HIS A 235 -28.04 -48.91 -10.86
CA HIS A 235 -28.09 -50.37 -10.71
C HIS A 235 -26.79 -51.00 -10.20
N LEU A 236 -25.67 -50.21 -10.15
CA LEU A 236 -24.38 -50.66 -9.68
C LEU A 236 -24.12 -50.25 -8.21
N VAL A 237 -24.98 -49.41 -7.62
CA VAL A 237 -24.80 -48.98 -6.22
C VAL A 237 -24.86 -50.19 -5.28
N GLY A 238 -23.83 -50.33 -4.44
CA GLY A 238 -23.65 -51.47 -3.54
C GLY A 238 -22.83 -52.63 -4.13
N GLU A 239 -22.55 -52.63 -5.45
CA GLU A 239 -21.62 -53.57 -6.09
C GLU A 239 -20.16 -53.23 -5.69
N GLN A 240 -19.27 -54.18 -5.94
CA GLN A 240 -17.84 -54.03 -5.66
C GLN A 240 -17.08 -53.93 -6.98
N VAL A 241 -16.09 -53.10 -6.99
CA VAL A 241 -15.09 -53.02 -8.08
C VAL A 241 -13.73 -53.49 -7.58
N GLN A 242 -12.94 -54.04 -8.49
CA GLN A 242 -11.55 -54.37 -8.25
C GLN A 242 -10.72 -53.09 -8.40
N LEU A 243 -10.04 -52.68 -7.33
CA LEU A 243 -9.16 -51.54 -7.37
C LEU A 243 -7.92 -51.92 -8.17
N PRO A 244 -7.67 -51.29 -9.36
CA PRO A 244 -6.52 -51.63 -10.20
C PRO A 244 -5.22 -51.61 -9.45
N LEU A 245 -4.30 -52.51 -9.80
CA LEU A 245 -2.90 -52.57 -9.32
C LEU A 245 -2.74 -52.94 -7.84
N THR A 246 -3.82 -53.04 -7.04
CA THR A 246 -3.73 -53.22 -5.57
C THR A 246 -4.16 -54.61 -5.07
N GLY A 247 -4.95 -55.34 -5.87
CA GLY A 247 -5.56 -56.57 -5.46
C GLY A 247 -6.73 -56.41 -4.46
N LYS A 248 -7.11 -55.18 -4.11
CA LYS A 248 -8.21 -54.87 -3.18
C LYS A 248 -9.52 -54.68 -3.93
N THR A 249 -10.65 -54.80 -3.23
CA THR A 249 -11.98 -54.44 -3.74
C THR A 249 -12.54 -53.27 -2.95
N ILE A 250 -13.27 -52.37 -3.62
CA ILE A 250 -13.89 -51.19 -3.03
C ILE A 250 -15.35 -51.07 -3.50
N PRO A 251 -16.28 -50.54 -2.66
CA PRO A 251 -17.70 -50.44 -2.98
C PRO A 251 -17.98 -49.30 -3.96
N ILE A 252 -19.08 -49.43 -4.71
CA ILE A 252 -19.75 -48.34 -5.41
C ILE A 252 -20.77 -47.72 -4.49
N ILE A 253 -20.68 -46.42 -4.20
CA ILE A 253 -21.56 -45.67 -3.33
C ILE A 253 -22.37 -44.61 -4.09
N ALA A 254 -23.49 -44.17 -3.56
CA ALA A 254 -24.27 -43.06 -4.12
C ALA A 254 -24.03 -41.79 -3.26
N ASP A 255 -23.67 -40.69 -3.90
CA ASP A 255 -23.50 -39.40 -3.21
C ASP A 255 -23.83 -38.24 -4.17
N ASP A 256 -24.62 -37.27 -3.68
CA ASP A 256 -25.05 -36.08 -4.45
C ASP A 256 -23.88 -35.14 -4.86
N TYR A 257 -22.73 -35.32 -4.25
CA TYR A 257 -21.48 -34.61 -4.62
C TYR A 257 -21.07 -34.84 -6.06
N VAL A 258 -21.42 -36.00 -6.65
CA VAL A 258 -20.97 -36.37 -7.99
C VAL A 258 -21.73 -35.59 -9.07
N ASP A 259 -21.01 -34.88 -9.90
CA ASP A 259 -21.56 -34.22 -11.09
C ASP A 259 -21.71 -35.24 -12.22
N LYS A 260 -22.94 -35.46 -12.66
CA LYS A 260 -23.33 -36.42 -13.72
C LYS A 260 -22.72 -36.09 -15.09
N GLU A 261 -22.45 -34.79 -15.33
CA GLU A 261 -21.99 -34.28 -16.62
C GLU A 261 -20.47 -34.18 -16.70
N PHE A 262 -19.77 -34.25 -15.56
CA PHE A 262 -18.32 -34.13 -15.53
C PHE A 262 -17.60 -35.47 -15.70
N GLY A 263 -16.64 -35.55 -16.60
CA GLY A 263 -15.80 -36.71 -16.83
C GLY A 263 -16.58 -37.93 -17.30
N SER A 264 -16.66 -38.95 -16.47
CA SER A 264 -17.46 -40.18 -16.70
C SER A 264 -18.80 -40.18 -15.95
N GLY A 265 -19.03 -39.20 -15.05
CA GLY A 265 -20.13 -39.24 -14.09
C GLY A 265 -19.82 -40.14 -12.88
N CYS A 266 -18.58 -40.63 -12.76
CA CYS A 266 -18.13 -41.46 -11.64
C CYS A 266 -16.86 -40.85 -11.06
N VAL A 267 -16.76 -40.76 -9.74
CA VAL A 267 -15.64 -40.18 -9.01
C VAL A 267 -15.03 -41.26 -8.11
N LYS A 268 -13.69 -41.42 -8.20
CA LYS A 268 -12.96 -42.21 -7.21
C LYS A 268 -12.91 -41.44 -5.89
N ILE A 269 -13.05 -42.09 -4.77
CA ILE A 269 -13.03 -41.48 -3.44
C ILE A 269 -11.75 -41.85 -2.71
N THR A 270 -10.90 -40.84 -2.52
CA THR A 270 -9.60 -40.99 -1.85
C THR A 270 -9.50 -40.01 -0.66
N PRO A 271 -10.12 -40.28 0.49
CA PRO A 271 -10.30 -39.34 1.58
C PRO A 271 -9.00 -38.79 2.20
N ALA A 272 -7.87 -39.49 2.05
CA ALA A 272 -6.60 -39.03 2.56
C ALA A 272 -5.87 -38.02 1.63
N HIS A 273 -6.38 -37.79 0.41
CA HIS A 273 -5.66 -37.02 -0.62
C HIS A 273 -6.51 -36.01 -1.38
N ASP A 274 -7.76 -35.81 -0.97
CA ASP A 274 -8.68 -34.78 -1.49
C ASP A 274 -9.66 -34.32 -0.41
N PHE A 275 -9.88 -33.02 -0.28
CA PHE A 275 -10.76 -32.44 0.76
C PHE A 275 -12.23 -32.81 0.56
N ASN A 276 -12.71 -32.85 -0.70
CA ASN A 276 -14.07 -33.22 -1.01
C ASN A 276 -14.29 -34.72 -0.74
N ASP A 277 -13.35 -35.56 -1.17
CA ASP A 277 -13.37 -37.00 -0.91
C ASP A 277 -13.30 -37.28 0.61
N TYR A 278 -12.60 -36.45 1.38
CA TYR A 278 -12.59 -36.56 2.84
C TYR A 278 -13.97 -36.33 3.45
N ALA A 279 -14.71 -35.34 2.96
CA ALA A 279 -16.08 -35.09 3.39
C ALA A 279 -17.04 -36.22 2.99
N VAL A 280 -16.91 -36.73 1.76
CA VAL A 280 -17.66 -37.93 1.30
C VAL A 280 -17.31 -39.14 2.17
N GLY A 281 -16.02 -39.37 2.42
CA GLY A 281 -15.56 -40.48 3.27
C GLY A 281 -16.14 -40.41 4.68
N ALA A 282 -16.23 -39.22 5.27
CA ALA A 282 -16.84 -39.03 6.59
C ALA A 282 -18.34 -39.37 6.59
N ARG A 283 -19.11 -38.92 5.57
CA ARG A 283 -20.53 -39.21 5.43
C ARG A 283 -20.82 -40.71 5.29
N HIS A 284 -19.97 -41.41 4.57
CA HIS A 284 -20.08 -42.83 4.29
C HIS A 284 -19.28 -43.74 5.23
N GLN A 285 -18.63 -43.17 6.26
CA GLN A 285 -17.82 -43.88 7.25
C GLN A 285 -16.68 -44.73 6.63
N LEU A 286 -16.07 -44.18 5.54
CA LEU A 286 -14.95 -44.83 4.85
C LEU A 286 -13.63 -44.48 5.54
N ALA A 287 -12.85 -45.48 5.87
CA ALA A 287 -11.52 -45.25 6.47
C ALA A 287 -10.53 -44.68 5.47
N PRO A 288 -9.92 -43.53 5.72
CA PRO A 288 -8.93 -42.94 4.80
C PRO A 288 -7.63 -43.75 4.76
N ILE A 289 -7.07 -43.94 3.57
CA ILE A 289 -5.78 -44.61 3.34
C ILE A 289 -4.79 -43.60 2.83
N ASN A 290 -3.88 -43.14 3.69
CA ASN A 290 -2.78 -42.28 3.30
C ASN A 290 -1.68 -43.12 2.62
N ILE A 291 -1.34 -42.79 1.36
CA ILE A 291 -0.33 -43.48 0.56
C ILE A 291 0.98 -42.70 0.40
N PHE A 292 1.09 -41.52 0.97
CA PHE A 292 2.27 -40.67 0.87
C PHE A 292 3.02 -40.56 2.21
N THR A 293 4.33 -40.41 2.11
CA THR A 293 5.19 -39.90 3.18
C THR A 293 5.11 -38.38 3.23
N LYS A 294 5.69 -37.75 4.26
CA LYS A 294 5.70 -36.29 4.44
C LYS A 294 6.39 -35.54 3.29
N ASP A 295 7.35 -36.17 2.60
CA ASP A 295 8.04 -35.64 1.42
C ASP A 295 7.42 -36.11 0.08
N ALA A 296 6.16 -36.57 0.11
CA ALA A 296 5.35 -37.00 -1.01
C ALA A 296 5.96 -38.17 -1.84
N HIS A 297 6.64 -39.11 -1.19
CA HIS A 297 6.95 -40.41 -1.74
C HIS A 297 5.87 -41.41 -1.38
N ILE A 298 5.76 -42.48 -2.19
CA ILE A 298 4.80 -43.56 -1.90
C ILE A 298 5.22 -44.34 -0.66
N ASN A 299 4.33 -44.53 0.28
CA ASN A 299 4.59 -45.20 1.56
C ASN A 299 4.21 -46.72 1.56
N GLU A 300 4.32 -47.34 2.72
CA GLU A 300 4.06 -48.78 2.95
C GLU A 300 2.61 -49.21 2.78
N ASN A 301 1.64 -48.28 2.73
CA ASN A 301 0.22 -48.62 2.51
C ASN A 301 -0.12 -48.94 1.05
N ALA A 302 0.79 -48.58 0.13
CA ALA A 302 0.70 -48.89 -1.27
C ALA A 302 1.42 -50.20 -1.63
N PRO A 303 1.13 -50.83 -2.80
CA PRO A 303 1.83 -52.03 -3.24
C PRO A 303 3.37 -51.81 -3.30
N ALA A 304 4.12 -52.86 -2.88
CA ALA A 304 5.57 -52.82 -2.70
C ALA A 304 6.35 -52.31 -3.94
N VAL A 305 5.82 -52.52 -5.13
CA VAL A 305 6.46 -52.14 -6.43
C VAL A 305 6.53 -50.62 -6.57
N TYR A 306 5.66 -49.85 -5.88
CA TYR A 306 5.64 -48.40 -5.96
C TYR A 306 6.26 -47.70 -4.74
N GLN A 307 6.50 -48.42 -3.65
CA GLN A 307 7.02 -47.86 -2.39
C GLN A 307 8.36 -47.16 -2.60
N GLY A 308 8.52 -46.00 -1.94
CA GLY A 308 9.70 -45.17 -2.02
C GLY A 308 9.85 -44.35 -3.30
N MET A 309 8.93 -44.46 -4.26
CA MET A 309 8.94 -43.63 -5.47
C MET A 309 8.40 -42.23 -5.18
N ASP A 310 9.03 -41.18 -5.72
CA ASP A 310 8.41 -39.86 -5.80
C ASP A 310 7.05 -39.92 -6.51
N ARG A 311 6.08 -39.13 -6.04
CA ARG A 311 4.69 -39.13 -6.57
C ARG A 311 4.56 -39.03 -8.08
N TYR A 312 5.44 -38.26 -8.76
CA TYR A 312 5.40 -38.11 -10.21
C TYR A 312 6.10 -39.27 -10.95
N VAL A 313 7.11 -39.86 -10.33
CA VAL A 313 7.72 -41.10 -10.83
C VAL A 313 6.71 -42.23 -10.71
N ALA A 314 6.04 -42.35 -9.56
CA ALA A 314 4.98 -43.33 -9.34
C ALA A 314 3.82 -43.14 -10.33
N ARG A 315 3.38 -41.89 -10.58
CA ARG A 315 2.37 -41.60 -11.60
C ARG A 315 2.70 -42.16 -12.98
N LYS A 316 3.94 -41.95 -13.43
CA LYS A 316 4.39 -42.47 -14.72
C LYS A 316 4.39 -43.98 -14.78
N GLN A 317 4.83 -44.64 -13.70
CA GLN A 317 4.87 -46.09 -13.61
C GLN A 317 3.43 -46.67 -13.56
N ILE A 318 2.55 -46.12 -12.74
CA ILE A 318 1.15 -46.53 -12.63
C ILE A 318 0.42 -46.42 -13.98
N LEU A 319 0.64 -45.32 -14.71
CA LEU A 319 0.03 -45.15 -16.04
C LEU A 319 0.57 -46.17 -17.05
N LYS A 320 1.82 -46.52 -16.95
CA LYS A 320 2.41 -47.60 -17.79
C LYS A 320 1.76 -48.93 -17.45
N ASP A 321 1.68 -49.28 -16.18
CA ASP A 321 1.14 -50.58 -15.73
C ASP A 321 -0.38 -50.68 -16.06
N LEU A 322 -1.15 -49.60 -15.91
CA LEU A 322 -2.55 -49.53 -16.31
C LEU A 322 -2.74 -49.70 -17.84
N THR A 323 -1.80 -49.20 -18.63
CA THR A 323 -1.80 -49.33 -20.10
C THR A 323 -1.51 -50.78 -20.49
N GLU A 324 -0.54 -51.42 -19.85
CA GLU A 324 -0.22 -52.84 -20.08
C GLU A 324 -1.34 -53.78 -19.73
N LEU A 325 -2.21 -53.39 -18.76
CA LEU A 325 -3.42 -54.12 -18.35
C LEU A 325 -4.69 -53.76 -19.15
N ASP A 326 -4.57 -52.91 -20.19
CA ASP A 326 -5.69 -52.37 -20.97
C ASP A 326 -6.77 -51.69 -20.12
N LEU A 327 -6.35 -51.02 -19.04
CA LEU A 327 -7.29 -50.36 -18.09
C LEU A 327 -7.43 -48.85 -18.36
N ILE A 328 -6.71 -48.27 -19.32
CA ILE A 328 -6.87 -46.88 -19.75
C ILE A 328 -7.94 -46.84 -20.87
N GLU A 329 -9.08 -46.21 -20.57
CA GLU A 329 -10.16 -46.03 -21.56
C GLU A 329 -9.81 -44.96 -22.59
N LYS A 330 -9.40 -43.73 -22.09
CA LYS A 330 -8.98 -42.61 -22.91
C LYS A 330 -8.20 -41.60 -22.07
N ILE A 331 -7.55 -40.64 -22.75
CA ILE A 331 -6.82 -39.53 -22.12
C ILE A 331 -7.26 -38.25 -22.82
N ASP A 332 -7.87 -37.35 -22.05
CA ASP A 332 -8.29 -36.05 -22.54
C ASP A 332 -7.29 -34.97 -22.11
N LYS A 333 -7.13 -33.92 -22.94
CA LYS A 333 -6.45 -32.70 -22.50
C LYS A 333 -7.34 -31.98 -21.48
N HIS A 334 -6.73 -31.49 -20.40
CA HIS A 334 -7.46 -30.80 -19.35
C HIS A 334 -6.59 -29.70 -18.75
N VAL A 335 -7.18 -28.53 -18.47
CA VAL A 335 -6.51 -27.46 -17.73
C VAL A 335 -6.78 -27.67 -16.25
N ASN A 336 -5.72 -27.95 -15.50
CA ASN A 336 -5.80 -28.24 -14.08
C ASN A 336 -5.51 -26.98 -13.27
N LYS A 337 -6.29 -26.75 -12.19
CA LYS A 337 -5.93 -25.81 -11.15
C LYS A 337 -5.03 -26.50 -10.12
N ILE A 338 -3.73 -26.25 -10.20
CA ILE A 338 -2.73 -26.91 -9.34
C ILE A 338 -2.52 -26.06 -8.09
N PRO A 339 -2.73 -26.61 -6.87
CA PRO A 339 -2.45 -25.90 -5.62
C PRO A 339 -0.93 -25.85 -5.39
N ARG A 340 -0.38 -24.64 -5.26
CA ARG A 340 1.04 -24.43 -4.98
C ARG A 340 1.24 -23.60 -3.72
N GLY A 341 2.18 -24.01 -2.86
CA GLY A 341 2.59 -23.19 -1.71
C GLY A 341 3.20 -21.86 -2.17
N ASP A 342 2.76 -20.78 -1.58
CA ASP A 342 3.18 -19.41 -1.94
C ASP A 342 4.69 -19.17 -1.70
N ARG A 343 5.28 -19.90 -0.74
CA ARG A 343 6.68 -19.78 -0.32
C ARG A 343 7.60 -20.71 -1.08
N SER A 344 7.25 -21.99 -1.20
CA SER A 344 8.07 -23.01 -1.85
C SER A 344 7.87 -23.07 -3.36
N GLY A 345 6.66 -22.70 -3.85
CA GLY A 345 6.22 -22.97 -5.21
C GLY A 345 5.92 -24.46 -5.48
N ALA A 346 6.10 -25.33 -4.48
CA ALA A 346 5.83 -26.75 -4.61
C ALA A 346 4.32 -27.03 -4.71
N VAL A 347 3.97 -28.11 -5.40
CA VAL A 347 2.58 -28.59 -5.41
C VAL A 347 2.24 -29.12 -4.02
N VAL A 348 1.23 -28.53 -3.42
CA VAL A 348 0.71 -28.86 -2.09
C VAL A 348 -0.03 -30.20 -2.14
N GLU A 349 0.15 -31.02 -1.10
CA GLU A 349 -0.60 -32.27 -0.93
C GLU A 349 -1.65 -32.12 0.18
N PRO A 350 -2.92 -32.44 -0.08
CA PRO A 350 -3.83 -32.77 1.01
C PRO A 350 -3.24 -33.97 1.79
N PHE A 351 -2.98 -33.78 3.08
CA PHE A 351 -2.26 -34.77 3.88
C PHE A 351 -2.94 -34.99 5.23
N LEU A 352 -3.23 -36.24 5.54
CA LEU A 352 -3.88 -36.62 6.78
C LEU A 352 -2.82 -36.71 7.89
N THR A 353 -2.92 -35.83 8.87
CA THR A 353 -1.96 -35.78 9.99
C THR A 353 -2.60 -35.24 11.25
N GLU A 354 -2.05 -35.60 12.39
CA GLU A 354 -2.45 -35.09 13.68
C GLU A 354 -1.86 -33.70 13.90
N GLN A 355 -2.73 -32.73 14.22
CA GLN A 355 -2.38 -31.33 14.37
C GLN A 355 -3.11 -30.72 15.57
N TRP A 356 -2.66 -29.54 16.01
CA TRP A 356 -3.37 -28.69 16.96
C TRP A 356 -4.32 -27.74 16.25
N TYR A 357 -5.56 -27.67 16.72
CA TYR A 357 -6.62 -26.83 16.16
C TYR A 357 -7.22 -25.91 17.20
N MET A 358 -7.68 -24.75 16.76
CA MET A 358 -8.52 -23.84 17.54
C MET A 358 -9.91 -23.77 16.96
N LYS A 359 -10.94 -23.97 17.81
CA LYS A 359 -12.35 -23.80 17.46
C LYS A 359 -12.62 -22.31 17.23
N MET A 360 -12.92 -21.94 16.00
CA MET A 360 -13.05 -20.53 15.61
C MET A 360 -14.46 -19.98 15.74
N GLN A 361 -15.50 -20.81 15.54
CA GLN A 361 -16.90 -20.37 15.54
C GLN A 361 -17.29 -19.61 16.82
N PRO A 362 -16.98 -20.07 18.05
CA PRO A 362 -17.34 -19.37 19.29
C PRO A 362 -16.62 -18.02 19.46
N LEU A 363 -15.51 -17.81 18.76
CA LEU A 363 -14.75 -16.57 18.74
C LEU A 363 -15.22 -15.61 17.63
N ALA A 364 -15.72 -16.16 16.53
CA ALA A 364 -16.19 -15.40 15.38
C ALA A 364 -17.53 -14.69 15.65
N GLU A 365 -18.45 -15.34 16.37
CA GLU A 365 -19.77 -14.76 16.66
C GLU A 365 -19.70 -13.40 17.37
N PRO A 366 -18.95 -13.22 18.48
CA PRO A 366 -18.77 -11.90 19.09
C PRO A 366 -18.07 -10.91 18.17
N ALA A 367 -17.12 -11.37 17.34
CA ALA A 367 -16.36 -10.52 16.42
C ALA A 367 -17.26 -9.99 15.29
N ILE A 368 -18.18 -10.80 14.75
CA ILE A 368 -19.21 -10.36 13.80
C ILE A 368 -20.09 -9.28 14.45
N ALA A 369 -20.63 -9.58 15.64
CA ALA A 369 -21.50 -8.67 16.37
C ALA A 369 -20.84 -7.30 16.66
N ALA A 370 -19.56 -7.27 16.97
CA ALA A 370 -18.82 -6.02 17.23
C ALA A 370 -18.78 -5.10 15.99
N VAL A 371 -18.60 -5.66 14.80
CA VAL A 371 -18.61 -4.88 13.54
C VAL A 371 -20.04 -4.46 13.18
N GLU A 372 -21.03 -5.34 13.34
CA GLU A 372 -22.46 -5.00 13.10
C GLU A 372 -22.94 -3.86 14.00
N LYS A 373 -22.52 -3.81 15.26
CA LYS A 373 -22.83 -2.73 16.21
C LYS A 373 -22.02 -1.46 15.99
N GLY A 374 -21.02 -1.49 15.08
CA GLY A 374 -20.14 -0.35 14.82
C GLY A 374 -19.10 -0.08 15.90
N GLU A 375 -18.83 -1.07 16.77
CA GLU A 375 -17.73 -1.00 17.75
C GLU A 375 -16.37 -1.02 17.06
N VAL A 376 -16.28 -1.71 15.90
CA VAL A 376 -15.18 -1.66 14.93
C VAL A 376 -15.72 -1.17 13.60
N LYS A 377 -15.15 -0.12 13.03
CA LYS A 377 -15.55 0.46 11.74
C LYS A 377 -14.49 0.26 10.69
N PHE A 378 -14.87 -0.29 9.53
CA PHE A 378 -13.99 -0.37 8.37
C PHE A 378 -14.06 0.91 7.54
N ILE A 379 -12.92 1.39 7.10
CA ILE A 379 -12.77 2.57 6.25
C ILE A 379 -11.91 2.20 5.03
N PRO A 380 -12.47 2.17 3.81
CA PRO A 380 -13.90 2.34 3.49
C PRO A 380 -14.76 1.14 3.93
N GLU A 381 -16.04 1.42 4.20
CA GLU A 381 -16.99 0.47 4.79
C GLU A 381 -17.18 -0.82 3.97
N ASN A 382 -17.00 -0.77 2.65
CA ASN A 382 -17.19 -1.93 1.77
C ASN A 382 -16.32 -3.15 2.14
N TYR A 383 -15.20 -2.96 2.83
CA TYR A 383 -14.33 -4.06 3.28
C TYR A 383 -14.92 -4.87 4.44
N SER A 384 -15.95 -4.36 5.12
CA SER A 384 -16.70 -5.15 6.10
C SER A 384 -17.37 -6.37 5.47
N LYS A 385 -17.74 -6.31 4.16
CA LYS A 385 -18.30 -7.44 3.43
C LYS A 385 -17.32 -8.60 3.28
N ASP A 386 -16.05 -8.31 3.05
CA ASP A 386 -15.00 -9.33 3.00
C ASP A 386 -14.79 -9.95 4.39
N TYR A 387 -14.79 -9.13 5.45
CA TYR A 387 -14.72 -9.59 6.82
C TYR A 387 -15.87 -10.54 7.19
N PHE A 388 -17.13 -10.18 6.92
CA PHE A 388 -18.30 -11.01 7.18
C PHE A 388 -18.28 -12.30 6.35
N ARG A 389 -17.89 -12.24 5.08
CA ARG A 389 -17.82 -13.44 4.22
C ARG A 389 -16.88 -14.50 4.81
N TRP A 390 -15.76 -14.08 5.37
CA TRP A 390 -14.80 -14.98 5.99
C TRP A 390 -15.28 -15.54 7.33
N LEU A 391 -15.86 -14.70 8.19
CA LEU A 391 -16.24 -15.12 9.53
C LEU A 391 -17.51 -15.97 9.53
N ASN A 392 -18.45 -15.72 8.63
CA ASN A 392 -19.69 -16.53 8.49
C ASN A 392 -19.43 -17.96 8.02
N ASN A 393 -18.29 -18.22 7.38
CA ASN A 393 -17.91 -19.53 6.87
C ASN A 393 -16.58 -19.98 7.49
N ILE A 394 -16.32 -19.59 8.73
CA ILE A 394 -15.03 -19.86 9.38
C ILE A 394 -14.96 -21.34 9.80
N GLU A 395 -13.83 -21.96 9.47
CA GLU A 395 -13.47 -23.30 9.91
C GLU A 395 -12.47 -23.25 11.06
N ASP A 396 -12.28 -24.39 11.75
CA ASP A 396 -11.29 -24.50 12.80
C ASP A 396 -9.88 -24.25 12.25
N TRP A 397 -9.12 -23.46 12.96
CA TRP A 397 -7.78 -23.05 12.55
C TRP A 397 -6.72 -24.07 12.99
N CYS A 398 -6.00 -24.66 12.05
CA CYS A 398 -4.79 -25.43 12.32
C CYS A 398 -3.68 -24.50 12.80
N ILE A 399 -3.30 -24.56 14.07
CA ILE A 399 -2.34 -23.67 14.72
C ILE A 399 -0.93 -24.26 14.87
N SER A 400 -0.69 -25.51 14.54
CA SER A 400 0.63 -26.15 14.62
C SER A 400 1.37 -26.10 13.28
N ARG A 401 2.70 -25.93 13.37
CA ARG A 401 3.63 -25.93 12.24
C ARG A 401 4.85 -26.75 12.59
N GLN A 402 5.30 -27.59 11.65
CA GLN A 402 6.45 -28.49 11.81
C GLN A 402 7.76 -27.75 11.48
N LEU A 403 7.97 -26.64 12.17
CA LEU A 403 9.12 -25.77 12.07
C LEU A 403 9.97 -25.81 13.33
N TRP A 404 11.20 -25.34 13.26
CA TRP A 404 12.04 -25.13 14.42
C TRP A 404 12.04 -23.68 14.92
N TRP A 405 11.72 -22.72 14.02
CA TRP A 405 11.63 -21.31 14.31
C TRP A 405 10.19 -20.86 14.57
N GLY A 406 9.93 -20.40 15.79
CA GLY A 406 8.65 -19.93 16.25
C GLY A 406 8.41 -20.23 17.73
N HIS A 407 7.22 -19.92 18.21
CA HIS A 407 6.78 -20.21 19.56
C HIS A 407 6.49 -21.72 19.69
N ARG A 408 7.34 -22.43 20.40
CA ARG A 408 7.14 -23.85 20.61
C ARG A 408 5.85 -24.09 21.39
N ILE A 409 5.05 -25.05 20.96
CA ILE A 409 3.75 -25.37 21.58
C ILE A 409 3.98 -25.76 23.06
N PRO A 410 3.26 -25.09 24.02
CA PRO A 410 3.48 -25.28 25.46
C PRO A 410 2.75 -26.51 25.99
N VAL A 411 3.02 -27.66 25.39
CA VAL A 411 2.45 -28.96 25.70
C VAL A 411 3.54 -29.96 25.93
N TRP A 412 3.37 -30.80 26.93
CA TRP A 412 4.29 -31.90 27.29
C TRP A 412 3.55 -33.22 27.28
N TYR A 413 4.28 -34.28 26.96
CA TYR A 413 3.80 -35.64 26.92
C TYR A 413 4.61 -36.49 27.85
N ASP A 414 3.96 -37.39 28.61
CA ASP A 414 4.67 -38.44 29.36
C ASP A 414 4.88 -39.67 28.47
N ASP A 415 5.57 -40.68 29.04
CA ASP A 415 5.85 -41.95 28.36
C ASP A 415 4.58 -42.77 28.03
N LYS A 416 3.43 -42.42 28.61
CA LYS A 416 2.12 -43.06 28.33
C LYS A 416 1.36 -42.36 27.22
N GLY A 417 1.81 -41.16 26.81
CA GLY A 417 1.16 -40.30 25.84
C GLY A 417 0.10 -39.38 26.44
N ASP A 418 0.02 -39.27 27.77
CA ASP A 418 -0.84 -38.30 28.43
C ASP A 418 -0.35 -36.88 28.14
N THR A 419 -1.28 -35.94 27.96
CA THR A 419 -1.01 -34.55 27.49
C THR A 419 -1.14 -33.57 28.64
N TYR A 420 -0.13 -32.72 28.83
CA TYR A 420 -0.08 -31.71 29.88
C TYR A 420 0.26 -30.35 29.32
N VAL A 421 -0.46 -29.30 29.75
CA VAL A 421 -0.28 -27.92 29.26
C VAL A 421 0.18 -27.01 30.39
N GLY A 422 1.17 -26.15 30.11
CA GLY A 422 1.71 -25.20 31.09
C GLY A 422 2.72 -24.24 30.47
N HIS A 423 3.21 -23.28 31.26
CA HIS A 423 4.18 -22.29 30.80
C HIS A 423 5.56 -22.88 30.50
N ASP A 424 5.97 -23.81 31.34
CA ASP A 424 7.20 -24.58 31.28
C ASP A 424 7.02 -25.93 31.99
N GLU A 425 8.05 -26.75 31.98
CA GLU A 425 8.00 -28.07 32.61
C GLU A 425 7.73 -27.99 34.13
N ALA A 426 8.22 -26.97 34.80
CA ALA A 426 8.01 -26.82 36.26
C ALA A 426 6.54 -26.51 36.56
N ASP A 427 5.93 -25.57 35.80
CA ASP A 427 4.50 -25.23 35.87
C ASP A 427 3.62 -26.45 35.54
N VAL A 428 3.97 -27.21 34.49
CA VAL A 428 3.28 -28.46 34.14
C VAL A 428 3.28 -29.45 35.31
N ARG A 429 4.44 -29.65 35.94
CA ARG A 429 4.56 -30.57 37.11
C ARG A 429 3.72 -30.08 38.28
N GLU A 430 3.75 -28.80 38.58
CA GLU A 430 2.97 -28.21 39.69
C GLU A 430 1.48 -28.30 39.43
N ARG A 431 1.00 -27.87 38.27
CA ARG A 431 -0.42 -27.87 37.88
C ARG A 431 -1.03 -29.28 37.93
N ASN A 432 -0.27 -30.28 37.50
CA ASN A 432 -0.75 -31.66 37.37
C ASN A 432 -0.27 -32.58 38.51
N LYS A 433 0.43 -32.03 39.48
CA LYS A 433 0.99 -32.79 40.64
C LYS A 433 1.83 -34.00 40.22
N LEU A 434 2.65 -33.82 39.19
CA LEU A 434 3.47 -34.89 38.64
C LEU A 434 4.73 -35.08 39.47
N ALA A 435 5.10 -36.35 39.74
CA ALA A 435 6.37 -36.68 40.38
C ALA A 435 7.56 -36.30 39.48
N ALA A 436 8.69 -35.96 40.11
CA ALA A 436 9.95 -35.64 39.39
C ALA A 436 10.45 -36.80 38.50
N THR A 437 10.00 -38.02 38.78
CA THR A 437 10.38 -39.25 38.06
C THR A 437 9.60 -39.42 36.74
N VAL A 438 8.53 -38.65 36.50
CA VAL A 438 7.80 -38.68 35.23
C VAL A 438 8.66 -38.03 34.17
N ASN A 439 8.97 -38.77 33.11
CA ASN A 439 9.69 -38.21 31.95
C ASN A 439 8.71 -37.37 31.11
N LEU A 440 9.04 -36.11 30.89
CA LEU A 440 8.22 -35.20 30.10
C LEU A 440 8.98 -34.76 28.85
N ARG A 441 8.31 -34.82 27.71
CA ARG A 441 8.82 -34.38 26.43
C ARG A 441 7.89 -33.28 25.87
N GLN A 442 8.46 -32.12 25.65
CA GLN A 442 7.67 -31.00 25.03
C GLN A 442 7.38 -31.29 23.56
N ASP A 443 6.21 -30.83 23.09
CA ASP A 443 5.82 -30.88 21.68
C ASP A 443 6.91 -30.31 20.77
N GLU A 444 7.15 -30.92 19.61
CA GLU A 444 8.19 -30.51 18.67
C GLU A 444 7.73 -29.37 17.76
N ASP A 445 6.42 -29.21 17.58
CA ASP A 445 5.85 -28.21 16.70
C ASP A 445 5.89 -26.81 17.33
N VAL A 446 5.82 -25.80 16.47
CA VAL A 446 5.65 -24.41 16.86
C VAL A 446 4.25 -23.92 16.46
N LEU A 447 3.81 -22.83 17.07
CA LEU A 447 2.56 -22.17 16.71
C LEU A 447 2.69 -21.43 15.37
N ASP A 448 1.60 -21.36 14.64
CA ASP A 448 1.45 -20.47 13.48
C ASP A 448 1.82 -19.03 13.86
N THR A 449 2.57 -18.36 13.02
CA THR A 449 2.97 -16.96 13.17
C THR A 449 1.78 -16.04 13.49
N TRP A 450 0.65 -16.28 12.84
CA TRP A 450 -0.56 -15.47 13.05
C TRP A 450 -1.17 -15.64 14.46
N PHE A 451 -0.81 -16.66 15.21
CA PHE A 451 -1.26 -16.81 16.60
C PHE A 451 -0.65 -15.71 17.47
N SER A 452 0.66 -15.52 17.42
CA SER A 452 1.33 -14.43 18.15
C SER A 452 0.96 -13.05 17.62
N SER A 453 0.83 -12.91 16.29
CA SER A 453 0.47 -11.64 15.65
C SER A 453 -0.95 -11.19 15.98
N ALA A 454 -1.88 -12.12 16.26
CA ALA A 454 -3.23 -11.81 16.71
C ALA A 454 -3.30 -11.22 18.13
N LEU A 455 -2.28 -11.42 18.94
CA LEU A 455 -2.17 -10.86 20.30
C LEU A 455 -1.53 -9.45 20.30
N TRP A 456 -1.00 -9.01 19.17
CA TRP A 456 -0.18 -7.80 19.02
C TRP A 456 -0.76 -6.53 19.68
N PRO A 457 -2.07 -6.21 19.54
CA PRO A 457 -2.64 -4.98 20.12
C PRO A 457 -2.60 -4.88 21.64
N PHE A 458 -2.48 -5.99 22.34
CA PHE A 458 -2.51 -6.02 23.81
C PHE A 458 -1.27 -6.67 24.42
N SER A 459 -0.64 -7.65 23.77
CA SER A 459 0.62 -8.22 24.26
C SER A 459 1.76 -7.21 24.28
N THR A 460 1.83 -6.31 23.29
CA THR A 460 2.81 -5.22 23.24
C THR A 460 2.60 -4.18 24.34
N LEU A 461 1.38 -4.05 24.83
CA LEU A 461 1.01 -3.16 25.93
C LEU A 461 1.12 -3.82 27.32
N GLY A 462 1.61 -5.07 27.39
CA GLY A 462 1.95 -5.74 28.63
C GLY A 462 0.96 -6.79 29.13
N TRP A 463 -0.08 -7.14 28.34
CA TRP A 463 -0.93 -8.29 28.65
C TRP A 463 -0.08 -9.58 28.77
N PRO A 464 -0.32 -10.51 29.72
CA PRO A 464 -1.53 -10.65 30.55
C PRO A 464 -1.57 -9.83 31.83
N ASP A 465 -0.55 -9.03 32.11
CA ASP A 465 -0.52 -8.19 33.32
C ASP A 465 -1.40 -6.93 33.12
N ASN A 466 -1.97 -6.42 34.20
CA ASN A 466 -2.72 -5.18 34.19
C ASN A 466 -1.77 -3.97 34.17
N SER A 467 -1.10 -3.76 33.05
CA SER A 467 -0.15 -2.67 32.87
C SER A 467 -0.84 -1.31 32.73
N LYS A 468 -0.11 -0.24 33.10
CA LYS A 468 -0.57 1.13 32.84
C LYS A 468 -0.77 1.39 31.35
N ASP A 469 0.09 0.84 30.50
CA ASP A 469 0.01 1.02 29.05
C ASP A 469 -1.24 0.35 28.47
N LEU A 470 -1.56 -0.87 28.90
CA LEU A 470 -2.78 -1.57 28.51
C LEU A 470 -4.02 -0.75 28.93
N ALA A 471 -4.07 -0.28 30.19
CA ALA A 471 -5.17 0.53 30.68
C ALA A 471 -5.32 1.88 29.96
N THR A 472 -4.23 2.44 29.42
CA THR A 472 -4.23 3.74 28.75
C THR A 472 -4.55 3.63 27.27
N PHE A 473 -3.95 2.66 26.55
CA PHE A 473 -3.91 2.63 25.10
C PHE A 473 -4.75 1.52 24.46
N TYR A 474 -5.36 0.62 25.24
CA TYR A 474 -6.29 -0.38 24.74
C TYR A 474 -7.75 0.03 25.05
N PRO A 475 -8.67 -0.01 24.08
CA PRO A 475 -8.49 -0.27 22.64
C PRO A 475 -7.63 0.77 21.94
N THR A 476 -6.87 0.35 20.93
CA THR A 476 -6.13 1.29 20.08
C THR A 476 -7.08 2.10 19.19
N SER A 477 -6.64 3.23 18.65
CA SER A 477 -7.50 4.17 17.95
C SER A 477 -7.86 3.68 16.55
N VAL A 478 -6.86 3.40 15.74
CA VAL A 478 -7.02 2.93 14.37
C VAL A 478 -5.95 1.89 14.02
N LEU A 479 -6.36 0.88 13.26
CA LEU A 479 -5.46 -0.04 12.60
C LEU A 479 -5.32 0.37 11.13
N VAL A 480 -4.10 0.59 10.65
CA VAL A 480 -3.82 0.90 9.24
C VAL A 480 -3.20 -0.32 8.59
N THR A 481 -3.88 -0.94 7.63
CA THR A 481 -3.44 -2.21 7.04
C THR A 481 -3.92 -2.41 5.60
N GLY A 482 -3.39 -3.43 4.89
CA GLY A 482 -3.86 -3.86 3.59
C GLY A 482 -5.09 -4.75 3.68
N PHE A 483 -5.87 -4.81 2.59
CA PHE A 483 -7.07 -5.67 2.54
C PHE A 483 -6.74 -7.16 2.49
N ASP A 484 -5.55 -7.54 2.05
CA ASP A 484 -5.07 -8.91 1.89
C ASP A 484 -4.87 -9.66 3.21
N ILE A 485 -4.77 -8.93 4.34
CA ILE A 485 -4.63 -9.52 5.68
C ILE A 485 -5.84 -9.27 6.60
N ILE A 486 -7.01 -8.91 6.06
CA ILE A 486 -8.23 -8.73 6.85
C ILE A 486 -8.56 -10.02 7.62
N PHE A 487 -8.55 -11.16 6.95
CA PHE A 487 -8.84 -12.44 7.60
C PHE A 487 -7.70 -12.90 8.50
N PHE A 488 -6.47 -12.89 8.00
CA PHE A 488 -5.32 -13.41 8.74
C PHE A 488 -5.01 -12.66 10.01
N TRP A 489 -5.17 -11.33 9.98
CA TRP A 489 -4.73 -10.47 11.06
C TRP A 489 -5.87 -9.71 11.72
N VAL A 490 -6.63 -8.91 10.97
CA VAL A 490 -7.69 -8.07 11.54
C VAL A 490 -8.74 -8.89 12.28
N ALA A 491 -9.30 -9.91 11.63
CA ALA A 491 -10.34 -10.75 12.22
C ALA A 491 -9.84 -11.50 13.46
N ARG A 492 -8.63 -12.06 13.39
CA ARG A 492 -8.01 -12.78 14.51
C ARG A 492 -7.70 -11.87 15.70
N MET A 493 -7.24 -10.63 15.45
CA MET A 493 -7.06 -9.65 16.52
C MET A 493 -8.39 -9.28 17.19
N VAL A 494 -9.47 -9.09 16.42
CA VAL A 494 -10.79 -8.79 16.98
C VAL A 494 -11.29 -9.95 17.85
N MET A 495 -11.20 -11.18 17.34
CA MET A 495 -11.62 -12.38 18.08
C MET A 495 -10.87 -12.55 19.39
N LEU A 496 -9.52 -12.47 19.36
CA LEU A 496 -8.71 -12.67 20.56
C LEU A 496 -8.71 -11.45 21.48
N GLY A 497 -8.86 -10.24 20.97
CA GLY A 497 -9.05 -9.04 21.75
C GLY A 497 -10.32 -9.11 22.61
N LEU A 498 -11.45 -9.44 22.01
CA LEU A 498 -12.72 -9.66 22.71
C LEU A 498 -12.62 -10.81 23.74
N LYS A 499 -11.97 -11.91 23.37
CA LYS A 499 -11.80 -13.08 24.24
C LYS A 499 -11.01 -12.77 25.51
N PHE A 500 -9.89 -12.05 25.38
CA PHE A 500 -8.96 -11.86 26.50
C PHE A 500 -9.14 -10.56 27.28
N ASN A 501 -9.67 -9.50 26.63
CA ASN A 501 -9.82 -8.19 27.23
C ASN A 501 -11.28 -7.73 27.35
N GLY A 502 -12.25 -8.44 26.76
CA GLY A 502 -13.67 -8.09 26.80
C GLY A 502 -14.05 -6.85 25.99
N ASP A 503 -13.12 -6.28 25.22
CA ASP A 503 -13.34 -5.14 24.34
C ASP A 503 -12.58 -5.37 23.02
N VAL A 504 -12.97 -4.64 21.95
CA VAL A 504 -12.33 -4.70 20.64
C VAL A 504 -10.89 -4.18 20.69
N PRO A 505 -9.98 -4.68 19.86
CA PRO A 505 -8.57 -4.26 19.90
C PRO A 505 -8.31 -2.88 19.30
N PHE A 506 -9.21 -2.38 18.46
CA PHE A 506 -9.16 -1.08 17.80
C PHE A 506 -10.57 -0.64 17.40
N ARG A 507 -10.79 0.68 17.33
CA ARG A 507 -12.09 1.24 16.98
C ARG A 507 -12.31 1.40 15.47
N GLU A 508 -11.25 1.64 14.73
CA GLU A 508 -11.30 1.85 13.29
C GLU A 508 -10.26 0.98 12.57
N VAL A 509 -10.57 0.54 11.35
CA VAL A 509 -9.68 -0.20 10.47
C VAL A 509 -9.61 0.54 9.14
N PHE A 510 -8.54 1.29 8.93
CA PHE A 510 -8.29 1.97 7.67
C PHE A 510 -7.56 1.03 6.71
N ILE A 511 -8.25 0.67 5.62
CA ILE A 511 -7.71 -0.25 4.62
C ILE A 511 -7.03 0.53 3.50
N THR A 512 -5.74 0.27 3.34
CA THR A 512 -4.90 0.89 2.32
C THR A 512 -4.89 0.07 1.02
N GLY A 513 -4.72 0.76 -0.11
CA GLY A 513 -4.51 0.12 -1.40
C GLY A 513 -3.13 -0.55 -1.51
N LEU A 514 -3.01 -1.53 -2.41
CA LEU A 514 -1.73 -2.18 -2.73
C LEU A 514 -0.95 -1.36 -3.76
N VAL A 515 0.32 -1.10 -3.45
CA VAL A 515 1.21 -0.37 -4.36
C VAL A 515 1.72 -1.31 -5.45
N ARG A 516 1.47 -0.92 -6.70
CA ARG A 516 1.88 -1.61 -7.93
C ARG A 516 2.90 -0.77 -8.71
N ASP A 517 3.58 -1.39 -9.65
CA ASP A 517 4.46 -0.67 -10.57
C ASP A 517 3.67 0.24 -11.56
N ALA A 518 4.37 0.97 -12.41
CA ALA A 518 3.77 1.89 -13.38
C ALA A 518 2.83 1.18 -14.37
N GLU A 519 3.10 -0.08 -14.68
CA GLU A 519 2.30 -0.95 -15.54
C GLU A 519 1.11 -1.59 -14.83
N GLY A 520 0.95 -1.35 -13.52
CA GLY A 520 -0.11 -1.90 -12.68
C GLY A 520 0.13 -3.35 -12.24
N GLN A 521 1.38 -3.85 -12.34
CA GLN A 521 1.72 -5.19 -11.90
C GLN A 521 2.13 -5.22 -10.43
N LYS A 522 1.83 -6.32 -9.74
CA LYS A 522 2.32 -6.56 -8.38
C LYS A 522 3.85 -6.57 -8.38
N MET A 523 4.45 -5.77 -7.51
CA MET A 523 5.90 -5.76 -7.32
C MET A 523 6.36 -7.05 -6.65
N SER A 524 7.33 -7.73 -7.24
CA SER A 524 7.93 -8.93 -6.66
C SER A 524 9.39 -9.07 -7.08
N LYS A 525 10.21 -9.70 -6.23
CA LYS A 525 11.62 -9.98 -6.54
C LYS A 525 11.76 -10.86 -7.78
N SER A 526 10.89 -11.85 -7.97
CA SER A 526 10.90 -12.74 -9.14
C SER A 526 10.64 -12.03 -10.45
N LYS A 527 9.90 -10.91 -10.46
CA LYS A 527 9.67 -10.06 -11.64
C LYS A 527 10.75 -8.99 -11.83
N GLY A 528 11.58 -8.73 -10.82
CA GLY A 528 12.59 -7.68 -10.83
C GLY A 528 12.05 -6.25 -10.92
N ASN A 529 10.78 -6.04 -10.57
CA ASN A 529 10.11 -4.74 -10.62
C ASN A 529 9.94 -4.09 -9.22
N VAL A 530 10.56 -4.63 -8.19
CA VAL A 530 10.55 -4.06 -6.84
C VAL A 530 11.33 -2.75 -6.83
N LEU A 531 10.71 -1.72 -6.25
CA LEU A 531 11.36 -0.46 -5.89
C LEU A 531 11.54 -0.44 -4.36
N ASP A 532 12.73 -0.08 -3.94
CA ASP A 532 13.03 0.19 -2.52
C ASP A 532 12.79 1.69 -2.27
N PRO A 533 11.99 2.06 -1.25
CA PRO A 533 11.78 3.47 -0.91
C PRO A 533 13.09 4.24 -0.67
N LEU A 534 14.12 3.59 -0.13
CA LEU A 534 15.40 4.22 0.13
C LEU A 534 16.17 4.56 -1.14
N ASP A 535 16.02 3.76 -2.19
CA ASP A 535 16.63 4.08 -3.49
C ASP A 535 16.01 5.33 -4.10
N LEU A 536 14.74 5.62 -3.81
CA LEU A 536 14.06 6.84 -4.21
C LEU A 536 14.45 8.04 -3.35
N ILE A 537 14.67 7.83 -2.06
CA ILE A 537 15.09 8.89 -1.13
C ILE A 537 16.54 9.32 -1.41
N ASN A 538 17.45 8.35 -1.46
CA ASN A 538 18.90 8.59 -1.47
C ASN A 538 19.49 8.62 -2.87
N GLY A 539 18.76 8.11 -3.87
CA GLY A 539 19.29 7.80 -5.18
C GLY A 539 20.11 6.51 -5.20
N ILE A 540 20.25 5.92 -6.37
CA ILE A 540 21.08 4.74 -6.60
C ILE A 540 21.60 4.73 -8.03
N SER A 541 22.88 4.36 -8.22
CA SER A 541 23.46 4.21 -9.56
C SER A 541 22.83 3.02 -10.30
N LEU A 542 22.87 3.03 -11.64
CA LEU A 542 22.34 1.96 -12.46
C LEU A 542 22.94 0.59 -12.12
N ASP A 543 24.27 0.52 -11.97
CA ASP A 543 24.96 -0.76 -11.71
C ASP A 543 24.56 -1.32 -10.32
N ALA A 544 24.53 -0.47 -9.29
CA ALA A 544 24.08 -0.88 -7.96
C ALA A 544 22.60 -1.31 -7.96
N LEU A 545 21.75 -0.65 -8.74
CA LEU A 545 20.34 -1.02 -8.89
C LEU A 545 20.19 -2.38 -9.57
N ILE A 546 20.98 -2.66 -10.60
CA ILE A 546 21.00 -3.97 -11.28
C ILE A 546 21.45 -5.06 -10.31
N GLU A 547 22.56 -4.84 -9.61
CA GLU A 547 23.07 -5.78 -8.60
C GLU A 547 21.98 -6.09 -7.55
N LYS A 548 21.36 -5.08 -6.99
CA LYS A 548 20.30 -5.21 -5.98
C LYS A 548 19.10 -6.01 -6.49
N ARG A 549 18.69 -5.78 -7.75
CA ARG A 549 17.52 -6.44 -8.36
C ARG A 549 17.79 -7.86 -8.81
N THR A 550 19.05 -8.21 -9.10
CA THR A 550 19.46 -9.54 -9.56
C THR A 550 20.04 -10.40 -8.45
N PHE A 551 20.28 -9.84 -7.27
CA PHE A 551 20.81 -10.58 -6.14
C PHE A 551 19.77 -11.51 -5.51
N GLY A 552 20.16 -12.79 -5.32
CA GLY A 552 19.35 -13.77 -4.59
C GLY A 552 18.02 -14.14 -5.26
N LEU A 553 17.96 -14.11 -6.59
CA LEU A 553 16.79 -14.52 -7.35
C LEU A 553 16.45 -15.99 -7.13
N MET A 554 15.15 -16.29 -7.04
CA MET A 554 14.65 -17.66 -6.99
C MET A 554 14.86 -18.42 -8.31
N GLN A 555 14.88 -17.70 -9.43
CA GLN A 555 15.11 -18.17 -10.78
C GLN A 555 16.31 -17.41 -11.38
N PRO A 556 17.55 -17.92 -11.24
CA PRO A 556 18.76 -17.24 -11.70
C PRO A 556 18.74 -16.88 -13.20
N GLU A 557 18.03 -17.64 -14.01
CA GLU A 557 17.82 -17.40 -15.44
C GLU A 557 17.08 -16.10 -15.75
N MET A 558 16.35 -15.55 -14.78
CA MET A 558 15.66 -14.28 -14.94
C MET A 558 16.60 -13.06 -14.86
N ALA A 559 17.83 -13.22 -14.37
CA ALA A 559 18.75 -12.10 -14.11
C ALA A 559 19.00 -11.24 -15.35
N GLN A 560 19.26 -11.85 -16.50
CA GLN A 560 19.49 -11.12 -17.75
C GLN A 560 18.27 -10.32 -18.22
N LYS A 561 17.07 -10.88 -18.05
CA LYS A 561 15.82 -10.20 -18.39
C LYS A 561 15.59 -9.01 -17.48
N ILE A 562 15.82 -9.18 -16.18
CA ILE A 562 15.68 -8.11 -15.16
C ILE A 562 16.69 -7.00 -15.42
N GLU A 563 17.96 -7.33 -15.72
CA GLU A 563 18.98 -6.36 -16.08
C GLU A 563 18.56 -5.52 -17.30
N LYS A 564 18.12 -6.17 -18.37
CA LYS A 564 17.68 -5.49 -19.60
C LYS A 564 16.50 -4.55 -19.34
N MET A 565 15.53 -4.96 -18.53
CA MET A 565 14.40 -4.13 -18.14
C MET A 565 14.87 -2.95 -17.27
N THR A 566 15.77 -3.17 -16.32
CA THR A 566 16.29 -2.14 -15.44
C THR A 566 17.03 -1.06 -16.23
N ARG A 567 17.93 -1.45 -17.15
CA ARG A 567 18.63 -0.51 -18.05
C ARG A 567 17.67 0.28 -18.94
N LYS A 568 16.56 -0.32 -19.35
CA LYS A 568 15.54 0.38 -20.15
C LYS A 568 14.78 1.43 -19.37
N HIS A 569 14.37 1.11 -18.13
CA HIS A 569 13.51 1.97 -17.34
C HIS A 569 14.30 3.00 -16.52
N PHE A 570 15.56 2.72 -16.20
CA PHE A 570 16.42 3.54 -15.35
C PHE A 570 17.82 3.70 -15.97
N PRO A 571 17.92 4.29 -17.17
CA PRO A 571 19.20 4.35 -17.91
C PRO A 571 20.34 5.02 -17.12
N ASP A 572 20.00 5.99 -16.26
CA ASP A 572 20.95 6.75 -15.44
C ASP A 572 20.86 6.38 -13.94
N GLY A 573 20.19 5.26 -13.60
CA GLY A 573 19.86 4.93 -12.22
C GLY A 573 18.66 5.73 -11.71
N ILE A 574 18.60 5.96 -10.40
CA ILE A 574 17.53 6.74 -9.75
C ILE A 574 18.17 7.94 -9.05
N ALA A 575 17.71 9.14 -9.37
CA ALA A 575 18.14 10.37 -8.71
C ALA A 575 17.61 10.44 -7.26
N PRO A 576 18.27 11.13 -6.34
CA PRO A 576 17.76 11.36 -5.00
C PRO A 576 16.60 12.35 -5.03
N TYR A 577 15.46 11.95 -4.45
CA TYR A 577 14.27 12.79 -4.36
C TYR A 577 14.03 13.36 -2.96
N GLY A 578 14.56 12.71 -1.92
CA GLY A 578 14.33 13.05 -0.52
C GLY A 578 13.05 12.44 0.06
N THR A 579 13.02 12.36 1.39
CA THR A 579 11.93 11.70 2.12
C THR A 579 10.61 12.48 2.02
N ASP A 580 10.63 13.80 2.15
CA ASP A 580 9.41 14.62 2.12
C ASP A 580 8.70 14.55 0.77
N ALA A 581 9.43 14.52 -0.35
CA ALA A 581 8.85 14.35 -1.68
C ALA A 581 8.18 12.97 -1.83
N LEU A 582 8.82 11.91 -1.32
CA LEU A 582 8.25 10.56 -1.37
C LEU A 582 6.99 10.44 -0.49
N ARG A 583 7.02 10.99 0.72
CA ARG A 583 5.88 11.02 1.64
C ARG A 583 4.68 11.76 1.03
N PHE A 584 4.94 12.93 0.42
CA PHE A 584 3.89 13.69 -0.27
C PHE A 584 3.32 12.91 -1.45
N THR A 585 4.17 12.21 -2.20
CA THR A 585 3.74 11.33 -3.31
C THR A 585 2.83 10.23 -2.81
N PHE A 586 3.19 9.53 -1.74
CA PHE A 586 2.36 8.52 -1.12
C PHE A 586 1.01 9.08 -0.66
N CYS A 587 1.01 10.22 0.02
CA CYS A 587 -0.20 10.90 0.43
C CYS A 587 -1.13 11.18 -0.76
N SER A 588 -0.59 11.71 -1.87
CA SER A 588 -1.35 12.06 -3.07
C SER A 588 -1.99 10.87 -3.79
N PHE A 589 -1.48 9.65 -3.56
CA PHE A 589 -2.03 8.42 -4.12
C PHE A 589 -3.02 7.71 -3.21
N ALA A 590 -3.15 8.14 -1.96
CA ALA A 590 -3.92 7.47 -0.93
C ALA A 590 -5.44 7.74 -1.06
N SER A 591 -6.00 7.42 -2.21
CA SER A 591 -7.45 7.35 -2.41
C SER A 591 -8.01 6.02 -1.89
N HIS A 592 -9.34 5.93 -1.74
CA HIS A 592 -10.03 4.71 -1.29
C HIS A 592 -10.01 3.56 -2.34
N GLY A 593 -9.06 3.57 -3.27
CA GLY A 593 -8.88 2.53 -4.28
C GLY A 593 -8.14 1.29 -3.76
N ARG A 594 -8.39 0.14 -4.40
CA ARG A 594 -7.69 -1.12 -4.06
C ARG A 594 -6.24 -1.17 -4.54
N GLU A 595 -5.91 -0.43 -5.58
CA GLU A 595 -4.62 -0.48 -6.25
C GLU A 595 -4.08 0.91 -6.51
N ILE A 596 -2.79 1.07 -6.25
CA ILE A 596 -2.07 2.32 -6.43
C ILE A 596 -0.96 2.07 -7.44
N ARG A 597 -1.01 2.75 -8.58
CA ARG A 597 0.09 2.73 -9.56
C ARG A 597 1.09 3.81 -9.20
N PHE A 598 2.30 3.39 -8.87
CA PHE A 598 3.35 4.32 -8.50
C PHE A 598 3.93 5.00 -9.75
N ASP A 599 3.99 6.33 -9.73
CA ASP A 599 4.46 7.18 -10.83
C ASP A 599 5.66 8.02 -10.38
N LEU A 600 6.82 7.76 -10.98
CA LEU A 600 8.05 8.51 -10.73
C LEU A 600 7.97 9.97 -11.19
N GLY A 601 7.19 10.27 -12.23
CA GLY A 601 6.99 11.64 -12.71
C GLY A 601 6.31 12.51 -11.66
N ARG A 602 5.37 11.96 -10.90
CA ARG A 602 4.76 12.66 -9.76
C ARG A 602 5.76 12.89 -8.62
N LEU A 603 6.60 11.91 -8.34
CA LEU A 603 7.65 12.06 -7.32
C LEU A 603 8.60 13.21 -7.69
N GLU A 604 9.00 13.31 -8.94
CA GLU A 604 9.80 14.45 -9.43
C GLU A 604 9.06 15.78 -9.30
N GLY A 605 7.77 15.79 -9.61
CA GLY A 605 6.90 16.96 -9.40
C GLY A 605 6.89 17.42 -7.94
N TYR A 606 6.81 16.51 -6.99
CA TYR A 606 6.82 16.87 -5.56
C TYR A 606 8.21 17.22 -5.03
N ARG A 607 9.30 16.71 -5.61
CA ARG A 607 10.64 17.27 -5.35
C ARG A 607 10.71 18.74 -5.77
N ASN A 608 10.14 19.09 -6.93
CA ASN A 608 10.08 20.48 -7.39
C ASN A 608 9.17 21.32 -6.49
N PHE A 609 8.12 20.76 -5.92
CA PHE A 609 7.29 21.39 -4.90
C PHE A 609 8.08 21.72 -3.62
N CYS A 610 8.92 20.81 -3.13
CA CYS A 610 9.85 21.09 -2.02
C CYS A 610 10.77 22.28 -2.33
N ASN A 611 11.33 22.34 -3.55
CA ASN A 611 12.15 23.46 -3.99
C ASN A 611 11.36 24.78 -4.07
N LYS A 612 10.10 24.74 -4.50
CA LYS A 612 9.22 25.90 -4.54
C LYS A 612 8.97 26.46 -3.14
N LEU A 613 8.61 25.59 -2.18
CA LEU A 613 8.43 25.96 -0.77
C LEU A 613 9.71 26.56 -0.18
N TRP A 614 10.85 25.94 -0.43
CA TRP A 614 12.15 26.44 0.03
C TRP A 614 12.45 27.85 -0.47
N ASN A 615 12.20 28.10 -1.76
CA ASN A 615 12.40 29.42 -2.36
C ASN A 615 11.40 30.47 -1.84
N ALA A 616 10.14 30.04 -1.58
CA ALA A 616 9.15 30.90 -0.95
C ALA A 616 9.57 31.33 0.47
N ALA A 617 10.09 30.40 1.25
CA ALA A 617 10.64 30.69 2.58
C ALA A 617 11.85 31.63 2.51
N ARG A 618 12.75 31.44 1.54
CA ARG A 618 13.90 32.36 1.31
C ARG A 618 13.41 33.77 0.97
N TYR A 619 12.40 33.89 0.10
CA TYR A 619 11.79 35.19 -0.22
C TYR A 619 11.23 35.86 1.04
N ALA A 620 10.46 35.10 1.85
CA ALA A 620 9.94 35.61 3.10
C ALA A 620 11.04 36.12 4.01
N MET A 621 12.11 35.37 4.24
CA MET A 621 13.24 35.78 5.06
C MET A 621 13.95 37.04 4.52
N MET A 622 14.20 37.11 3.21
CA MET A 622 14.85 38.28 2.58
C MET A 622 14.09 39.58 2.80
N ASN A 623 12.77 39.51 2.98
CA ASN A 623 11.91 40.68 3.18
C ASN A 623 11.58 40.97 4.66
N THR A 624 11.95 40.07 5.57
CA THR A 624 11.52 40.14 6.98
C THR A 624 12.68 40.06 7.99
N GLU A 625 13.80 39.44 7.64
CA GLU A 625 14.97 39.34 8.52
C GLU A 625 15.58 40.72 8.81
N GLY A 626 15.70 41.08 10.09
CA GLY A 626 16.18 42.40 10.51
C GLY A 626 15.17 43.54 10.28
N GLN A 627 13.93 43.23 9.88
CA GLN A 627 12.85 44.18 9.65
C GLN A 627 11.77 44.08 10.76
N ASP A 628 10.95 45.14 10.85
CA ASP A 628 9.79 45.10 11.72
C ASP A 628 8.68 44.19 11.14
N THR A 629 8.41 43.09 11.83
CA THR A 629 7.42 42.08 11.47
C THR A 629 6.11 42.19 12.28
N GLY A 630 5.88 43.34 12.93
CA GLY A 630 4.63 43.60 13.65
C GLY A 630 4.52 42.89 14.98
N LEU A 631 5.62 42.51 15.64
CA LEU A 631 5.60 41.87 16.95
C LEU A 631 5.41 42.86 18.10
N GLY A 632 5.55 44.15 17.82
CA GLY A 632 5.35 45.25 18.76
C GLY A 632 3.88 45.74 18.85
N GLN A 633 3.68 46.83 19.60
CA GLN A 633 2.34 47.43 19.73
C GLN A 633 2.04 48.50 18.67
N GLN A 634 2.88 48.66 17.69
CA GLN A 634 2.69 49.62 16.62
C GLN A 634 1.58 49.24 15.68
N GLU A 635 0.90 50.25 15.10
CA GLU A 635 -0.21 50.04 14.19
C GLU A 635 0.22 49.25 12.96
N MET A 636 -0.63 48.30 12.54
CA MET A 636 -0.48 47.53 11.32
C MET A 636 -1.68 47.78 10.40
N GLU A 637 -1.41 47.97 9.13
CA GLU A 637 -2.43 48.03 8.06
C GLU A 637 -2.33 46.79 7.18
N LEU A 638 -3.41 46.01 7.09
CA LEU A 638 -3.48 44.83 6.24
C LEU A 638 -4.03 45.20 4.86
N SER A 639 -3.24 44.96 3.83
CA SER A 639 -3.67 45.14 2.44
C SER A 639 -4.75 44.12 2.04
N LEU A 640 -5.38 44.33 0.88
CA LEU A 640 -6.31 43.35 0.31
C LEU A 640 -5.67 41.96 0.13
N PRO A 641 -4.47 41.80 -0.43
CA PRO A 641 -3.78 40.52 -0.48
C PRO A 641 -3.53 39.87 0.90
N ASP A 642 -3.21 40.67 1.92
CA ASP A 642 -2.98 40.15 3.28
C ASP A 642 -4.25 39.57 3.86
N ARG A 643 -5.35 40.30 3.81
CA ARG A 643 -6.65 39.83 4.27
C ARG A 643 -7.15 38.61 3.51
N TRP A 644 -6.91 38.57 2.19
CA TRP A 644 -7.25 37.45 1.34
C TRP A 644 -6.50 36.19 1.70
N ILE A 645 -5.19 36.22 1.83
CA ILE A 645 -4.41 35.01 2.13
C ILE A 645 -4.71 34.49 3.54
N ILE A 646 -5.04 35.37 4.49
CA ILE A 646 -5.51 34.98 5.82
C ILE A 646 -6.86 34.27 5.72
N SER A 647 -7.84 34.81 4.96
CA SER A 647 -9.14 34.17 4.74
C SER A 647 -8.98 32.80 4.07
N ARG A 648 -8.15 32.73 3.02
CA ARG A 648 -7.85 31.46 2.32
C ARG A 648 -7.22 30.42 3.24
N LEU A 649 -6.32 30.85 4.14
CA LEU A 649 -5.69 29.95 5.11
C LEU A 649 -6.73 29.32 6.05
N GLN A 650 -7.71 30.08 6.55
CA GLN A 650 -8.75 29.53 7.44
C GLN A 650 -9.54 28.42 6.74
N LYS A 651 -9.99 28.66 5.50
CA LYS A 651 -10.69 27.67 4.68
C LYS A 651 -9.83 26.44 4.42
N THR A 652 -8.54 26.65 4.22
CA THR A 652 -7.59 25.55 4.00
C THR A 652 -7.43 24.70 5.26
N ILE A 653 -7.34 25.31 6.45
CA ILE A 653 -7.25 24.59 7.73
C ILE A 653 -8.49 23.71 7.93
N THR A 654 -9.69 24.27 7.75
CA THR A 654 -10.94 23.52 7.86
C THR A 654 -10.97 22.33 6.89
N ALA A 655 -10.63 22.54 5.64
CA ALA A 655 -10.63 21.49 4.63
C ALA A 655 -9.58 20.39 4.90
N VAL A 656 -8.43 20.74 5.47
CA VAL A 656 -7.39 19.80 5.91
C VAL A 656 -7.90 18.92 7.04
N ASP A 657 -8.53 19.50 8.05
CA ASP A 657 -9.10 18.75 9.17
C ASP A 657 -10.18 17.76 8.71
N GLU A 658 -11.06 18.19 7.80
CA GLU A 658 -12.08 17.32 7.19
C GLU A 658 -11.47 16.18 6.38
N ALA A 659 -10.41 16.46 5.62
CA ALA A 659 -9.69 15.44 4.82
C ALA A 659 -9.02 14.40 5.71
N ILE A 660 -8.39 14.81 6.81
CA ILE A 660 -7.76 13.87 7.77
C ILE A 660 -8.83 13.06 8.49
N ALA A 661 -9.89 13.69 9.00
CA ALA A 661 -10.99 13.04 9.71
C ALA A 661 -11.72 11.99 8.84
N SER A 662 -11.74 12.18 7.52
CA SER A 662 -12.32 11.24 6.55
C SER A 662 -11.32 10.27 5.92
N TYR A 663 -10.06 10.26 6.37
CA TYR A 663 -8.97 9.46 5.78
C TYR A 663 -8.74 9.70 4.29
N ARG A 664 -9.10 10.89 3.79
CA ARG A 664 -8.91 11.30 2.40
C ARG A 664 -7.55 12.01 2.26
N PHE A 665 -6.49 11.23 2.39
CA PHE A 665 -5.12 11.73 2.29
C PHE A 665 -4.79 12.29 0.90
N ASP A 666 -5.44 11.78 -0.15
CA ASP A 666 -5.36 12.33 -1.50
C ASP A 666 -5.87 13.78 -1.56
N LEU A 667 -7.01 14.07 -0.92
CA LEU A 667 -7.55 15.42 -0.79
C LEU A 667 -6.65 16.29 0.10
N LEU A 668 -6.13 15.74 1.20
CA LEU A 668 -5.17 16.44 2.05
C LEU A 668 -3.97 16.95 1.26
N ALA A 669 -3.35 16.09 0.45
CA ALA A 669 -2.23 16.47 -0.40
C ALA A 669 -2.61 17.53 -1.44
N GLN A 670 -3.78 17.39 -2.07
CA GLN A 670 -4.29 18.33 -3.05
C GLN A 670 -4.53 19.72 -2.43
N ILE A 671 -5.24 19.80 -1.30
CA ILE A 671 -5.57 21.04 -0.60
C ILE A 671 -4.30 21.80 -0.22
N ILE A 672 -3.33 21.10 0.37
CA ILE A 672 -2.04 21.69 0.77
C ILE A 672 -1.26 22.17 -0.45
N TYR A 673 -1.22 21.37 -1.53
CA TYR A 673 -0.55 21.74 -2.76
C TYR A 673 -1.16 23.00 -3.38
N GLU A 674 -2.48 23.03 -3.53
CA GLU A 674 -3.19 24.18 -4.15
C GLU A 674 -3.02 25.46 -3.33
N PHE A 675 -3.13 25.39 -2.01
CA PHE A 675 -2.87 26.58 -1.18
C PHE A 675 -1.41 27.04 -1.29
N THR A 676 -0.47 26.12 -1.17
CA THR A 676 0.95 26.46 -1.16
C THR A 676 1.42 26.98 -2.50
N TRP A 677 1.13 26.25 -3.59
CA TRP A 677 1.62 26.60 -4.93
C TRP A 677 0.86 27.76 -5.53
N ASN A 678 -0.48 27.63 -5.60
CA ASN A 678 -1.29 28.61 -6.31
C ASN A 678 -1.58 29.86 -5.46
N ALA A 679 -2.15 29.68 -4.26
CA ALA A 679 -2.55 30.83 -3.46
C ALA A 679 -1.33 31.56 -2.85
N PHE A 680 -0.45 30.85 -2.16
CA PHE A 680 0.68 31.48 -1.46
C PHE A 680 1.79 31.88 -2.43
N CYS A 681 2.35 30.92 -3.18
CA CYS A 681 3.54 31.21 -4.01
C CYS A 681 3.26 32.01 -5.27
N ASP A 682 2.22 31.61 -6.04
CA ASP A 682 1.99 32.24 -7.35
C ASP A 682 1.21 33.56 -7.26
N TRP A 683 0.40 33.73 -6.23
CA TRP A 683 -0.38 34.94 -6.05
C TRP A 683 0.09 35.80 -4.88
N TYR A 684 0.07 35.31 -3.64
CA TYR A 684 0.32 36.16 -2.49
C TYR A 684 1.75 36.74 -2.48
N LEU A 685 2.76 35.92 -2.75
CA LEU A 685 4.14 36.41 -2.82
C LEU A 685 4.29 37.49 -3.92
N GLU A 686 3.67 37.33 -5.07
CA GLU A 686 3.73 38.32 -6.14
C GLU A 686 2.96 39.60 -5.80
N LEU A 687 1.79 39.48 -5.16
CA LEU A 687 0.98 40.60 -4.72
C LEU A 687 1.60 41.40 -3.56
N SER A 688 2.47 40.77 -2.75
CA SER A 688 3.19 41.44 -1.69
C SER A 688 4.33 42.33 -2.19
N LYS A 689 4.91 42.04 -3.37
CA LYS A 689 6.04 42.80 -3.95
C LYS A 689 5.75 44.29 -4.14
N PRO A 690 4.62 44.70 -4.75
CA PRO A 690 4.30 46.12 -4.94
C PRO A 690 4.26 46.89 -3.63
N ILE A 691 3.83 46.22 -2.53
CA ILE A 691 3.76 46.85 -1.19
C ILE A 691 5.14 46.93 -0.57
N LEU A 692 5.89 45.81 -0.57
CA LEU A 692 7.21 45.71 0.10
C LEU A 692 8.31 46.53 -0.59
N THR A 693 8.19 46.82 -1.90
CA THR A 693 9.20 47.52 -2.68
C THR A 693 8.86 48.96 -3.03
N SER A 694 7.61 49.39 -2.79
CA SER A 694 7.21 50.77 -3.06
C SER A 694 7.77 51.72 -2.06
N PRO A 695 8.42 52.82 -2.50
CA PRO A 695 8.89 53.87 -1.61
C PRO A 695 7.73 54.65 -0.95
N ASP A 696 6.53 54.58 -1.47
CA ASP A 696 5.32 55.23 -1.00
C ASP A 696 4.53 54.42 0.06
N SER A 697 4.95 53.20 0.33
CA SER A 697 4.29 52.35 1.30
C SER A 697 4.49 52.89 2.72
N SER A 698 3.36 53.00 3.45
CA SER A 698 3.40 53.43 4.87
C SER A 698 4.14 52.41 5.73
N PRO A 699 4.80 52.85 6.81
CA PRO A 699 5.38 51.89 7.77
C PRO A 699 4.37 50.88 8.33
N ALA A 700 3.09 51.29 8.49
CA ALA A 700 2.02 50.42 8.95
C ALA A 700 1.67 49.34 7.91
N ALA A 701 1.62 49.70 6.63
CA ALA A 701 1.40 48.75 5.52
C ALA A 701 2.56 47.76 5.36
N LEU A 702 3.79 48.27 5.40
CA LEU A 702 5.01 47.41 5.35
C LEU A 702 5.01 46.40 6.50
N ARG A 703 4.66 46.86 7.70
CA ARG A 703 4.59 46.02 8.90
C ARG A 703 3.47 44.96 8.77
N GLY A 704 2.28 45.34 8.30
CA GLY A 704 1.14 44.45 8.11
C GLY A 704 1.46 43.33 7.10
N THR A 705 2.05 43.68 5.94
CA THR A 705 2.41 42.69 4.92
C THR A 705 3.54 41.76 5.37
N ARG A 706 4.59 42.29 6.08
CA ARG A 706 5.63 41.44 6.67
C ARG A 706 5.10 40.51 7.74
N HIS A 707 4.21 41.00 8.61
CA HIS A 707 3.54 40.20 9.61
C HIS A 707 2.74 39.04 8.99
N THR A 708 1.92 39.36 7.99
CA THR A 708 1.12 38.36 7.27
C THR A 708 2.01 37.34 6.59
N LEU A 709 3.08 37.76 5.92
CA LEU A 709 4.01 36.89 5.22
C LEU A 709 4.62 35.82 6.13
N VAL A 710 5.11 36.20 7.32
CA VAL A 710 5.71 35.27 8.27
C VAL A 710 4.65 34.44 9.02
N SER A 711 3.53 35.02 9.39
CA SER A 711 2.49 34.34 10.17
C SER A 711 1.75 33.29 9.34
N VAL A 712 1.42 33.61 8.08
CA VAL A 712 0.80 32.64 7.15
C VAL A 712 1.77 31.51 6.82
N LEU A 713 3.05 31.83 6.54
CA LEU A 713 4.07 30.81 6.28
C LEU A 713 4.28 29.90 7.50
N GLU A 714 4.39 30.47 8.71
CA GLU A 714 4.54 29.69 9.95
C GLU A 714 3.36 28.73 10.16
N SER A 715 2.13 29.21 9.97
CA SER A 715 0.93 28.37 10.10
C SER A 715 0.88 27.30 9.00
N LEU A 716 1.23 27.63 7.78
CA LEU A 716 1.33 26.69 6.66
C LEU A 716 2.34 25.57 6.94
N LEU A 717 3.52 25.92 7.51
CA LEU A 717 4.53 24.93 7.87
C LEU A 717 4.00 23.93 8.91
N ARG A 718 3.28 24.42 9.93
CA ARG A 718 2.64 23.52 10.91
C ARG A 718 1.55 22.65 10.27
N LEU A 719 0.76 23.20 9.37
CA LEU A 719 -0.26 22.47 8.62
C LEU A 719 0.33 21.33 7.77
N MET A 720 1.50 21.58 7.18
CA MET A 720 2.22 20.63 6.30
C MET A 720 3.06 19.61 7.08
N HIS A 721 3.43 19.90 8.32
CA HIS A 721 4.42 19.10 9.05
C HIS A 721 4.11 17.60 9.14
N PRO A 722 2.87 17.14 9.33
CA PRO A 722 2.56 15.73 9.29
C PRO A 722 2.93 15.02 7.98
N LEU A 723 2.85 15.73 6.85
CA LEU A 723 3.17 15.19 5.52
C LEU A 723 4.67 15.27 5.20
N MET A 724 5.26 16.43 5.48
CA MET A 724 6.62 16.83 5.06
C MET A 724 7.43 17.28 6.28
N PRO A 725 7.79 16.36 7.18
CA PRO A 725 8.30 16.72 8.49
C PRO A 725 9.67 17.43 8.45
N PHE A 726 10.54 17.11 7.50
CA PHE A 726 11.92 17.58 7.53
C PHE A 726 12.08 19.00 6.98
N ILE A 727 11.54 19.27 5.81
CA ILE A 727 11.63 20.61 5.21
C ILE A 727 10.85 21.63 6.05
N THR A 728 9.74 21.23 6.61
CA THR A 728 8.93 22.11 7.47
C THR A 728 9.63 22.43 8.78
N GLU A 729 10.29 21.45 9.40
CA GLU A 729 11.11 21.70 10.61
C GLU A 729 12.25 22.69 10.30
N GLU A 730 13.01 22.42 9.24
CA GLU A 730 14.19 23.27 8.89
C GLU A 730 13.79 24.72 8.60
N ILE A 731 12.69 24.92 7.87
CA ILE A 731 12.19 26.27 7.58
C ILE A 731 11.61 26.91 8.83
N TRP A 732 10.83 26.15 9.63
CA TRP A 732 10.15 26.64 10.82
C TRP A 732 11.13 27.19 11.86
N GLN A 733 12.25 26.54 12.07
CA GLN A 733 13.31 27.01 12.99
C GLN A 733 13.80 28.43 12.66
N LYS A 734 13.67 28.86 11.41
CA LYS A 734 14.09 30.17 10.94
C LYS A 734 12.94 31.19 10.90
N ILE A 735 11.74 30.75 10.58
CA ILE A 735 10.54 31.60 10.41
C ILE A 735 9.83 31.86 11.74
N ALA A 736 9.78 30.89 12.64
CA ALA A 736 9.05 30.98 13.90
C ALA A 736 9.43 32.20 14.76
N PRO A 737 10.72 32.53 14.97
CA PRO A 737 11.13 33.73 15.70
C PRO A 737 10.61 35.02 15.06
N LEU A 738 10.59 35.08 13.71
CA LEU A 738 10.08 36.24 12.97
C LEU A 738 8.55 36.42 13.09
N ALA A 739 7.84 35.28 13.33
CA ALA A 739 6.41 35.26 13.62
C ALA A 739 6.09 35.33 15.13
N GLY A 740 7.08 35.59 15.98
CA GLY A 740 6.92 35.66 17.43
C GLY A 740 6.63 34.31 18.09
N LYS A 741 6.94 33.22 17.45
CA LYS A 741 6.78 31.85 17.95
C LYS A 741 8.10 31.33 18.50
N GLN A 742 8.01 30.50 19.53
CA GLN A 742 9.15 29.87 20.19
C GLN A 742 8.83 28.40 20.45
N GLY A 743 9.86 27.57 20.46
CA GLY A 743 9.77 26.15 20.75
C GLY A 743 10.94 25.35 20.19
N ASP A 744 11.17 24.19 20.74
CA ASP A 744 12.30 23.33 20.39
C ASP A 744 12.11 22.65 19.02
N SER A 745 10.87 22.41 18.63
CA SER A 745 10.52 21.74 17.37
C SER A 745 9.10 22.11 16.95
N ILE A 746 8.87 22.19 15.65
CA ILE A 746 7.54 22.35 15.06
C ILE A 746 6.59 21.19 15.43
N MET A 747 7.13 19.97 15.58
CA MET A 747 6.40 18.76 15.97
C MET A 747 5.65 18.93 17.31
N LEU A 748 6.16 19.76 18.19
CA LEU A 748 5.63 20.02 19.52
C LEU A 748 4.72 21.25 19.57
N GLN A 749 4.53 21.95 18.45
CA GLN A 749 3.65 23.09 18.37
C GLN A 749 2.20 22.66 18.17
N PRO A 750 1.23 23.45 18.65
CA PRO A 750 -0.18 23.17 18.39
C PRO A 750 -0.49 23.16 16.90
N TYR A 751 -1.27 22.17 16.45
CA TYR A 751 -1.76 22.16 15.06
C TYR A 751 -2.63 23.42 14.81
N PRO A 752 -2.58 24.02 13.61
CA PRO A 752 -3.42 25.18 13.31
C PRO A 752 -4.91 24.88 13.45
N VAL A 753 -5.63 25.79 14.09
CA VAL A 753 -7.09 25.72 14.24
C VAL A 753 -7.69 26.91 13.50
N ALA A 754 -8.71 26.67 12.68
CA ALA A 754 -9.36 27.71 11.90
C ALA A 754 -10.10 28.71 12.80
N ASP A 755 -9.85 30.01 12.59
CA ASP A 755 -10.67 31.08 13.12
C ASP A 755 -11.64 31.59 12.04
N LEU A 756 -12.86 31.07 12.04
CA LEU A 756 -13.88 31.39 11.04
C LEU A 756 -14.23 32.89 10.96
N LYS A 757 -13.89 33.69 11.98
CA LYS A 757 -14.08 35.14 11.95
C LYS A 757 -13.12 35.85 10.97
N LEU A 758 -12.04 35.19 10.62
CA LEU A 758 -11.06 35.71 9.66
C LEU A 758 -11.38 35.33 8.20
N GLU A 759 -12.44 34.53 7.98
CA GLU A 759 -12.96 34.30 6.64
C GLU A 759 -13.73 35.52 6.14
N ASP A 760 -13.39 36.02 4.96
CA ASP A 760 -14.05 37.17 4.37
C ASP A 760 -14.38 36.95 2.89
N ALA A 761 -15.61 36.61 2.63
CA ALA A 761 -16.11 36.35 1.27
C ALA A 761 -16.05 37.58 0.35
N ARG A 762 -16.09 38.82 0.91
CA ARG A 762 -15.99 40.05 0.14
C ARG A 762 -14.58 40.26 -0.36
N VAL A 763 -13.61 40.05 0.52
CA VAL A 763 -12.17 40.09 0.20
C VAL A 763 -11.84 39.05 -0.84
N ASP A 764 -12.36 37.80 -0.69
CA ASP A 764 -12.15 36.74 -1.67
C ASP A 764 -12.69 37.12 -3.06
N ALA A 765 -13.92 37.69 -3.12
CA ALA A 765 -14.52 38.10 -4.38
C ALA A 765 -13.81 39.33 -5.01
N GLU A 766 -13.31 40.26 -4.20
CA GLU A 766 -12.58 41.43 -4.69
C GLU A 766 -11.23 41.02 -5.25
N LEU A 767 -10.47 40.16 -4.56
CA LEU A 767 -9.18 39.71 -5.07
C LEU A 767 -9.32 38.77 -6.27
N ALA A 768 -10.37 37.93 -6.31
CA ALA A 768 -10.65 37.11 -7.50
C ALA A 768 -10.81 38.00 -8.76
N TRP A 769 -11.55 39.10 -8.63
CA TRP A 769 -11.67 40.07 -9.70
C TRP A 769 -10.33 40.70 -10.11
N VAL A 770 -9.46 41.07 -9.15
CA VAL A 770 -8.11 41.56 -9.42
C VAL A 770 -7.27 40.52 -10.17
N GLN A 771 -7.35 39.25 -9.73
CA GLN A 771 -6.68 38.13 -10.40
C GLN A 771 -7.18 37.96 -11.84
N ASP A 772 -8.48 38.01 -12.05
CA ASP A 772 -9.11 37.90 -13.38
C ASP A 772 -8.62 38.98 -14.34
N VAL A 773 -8.52 40.24 -13.88
CA VAL A 773 -7.96 41.34 -14.68
C VAL A 773 -6.51 41.07 -15.07
N ILE A 774 -5.69 40.66 -14.11
CA ILE A 774 -4.27 40.35 -14.36
C ILE A 774 -4.12 39.17 -15.32
N VAL A 775 -4.89 38.11 -15.12
CA VAL A 775 -4.89 36.91 -15.97
C VAL A 775 -5.36 37.24 -17.38
N ALA A 776 -6.44 38.01 -17.53
CA ALA A 776 -6.95 38.43 -18.82
C ALA A 776 -5.88 39.15 -19.66
N VAL A 777 -5.16 40.09 -19.06
CA VAL A 777 -4.05 40.80 -19.73
C VAL A 777 -2.88 39.88 -20.03
N ARG A 778 -2.53 38.95 -19.13
CA ARG A 778 -1.46 37.96 -19.38
C ARG A 778 -1.84 37.01 -20.53
N THR A 779 -3.11 36.65 -20.64
CA THR A 779 -3.63 35.84 -21.75
C THR A 779 -3.50 36.55 -23.08
N ILE A 780 -3.95 37.83 -23.16
CA ILE A 780 -3.76 38.65 -24.36
C ILE A 780 -2.27 38.75 -24.72
N ARG A 781 -1.38 38.98 -23.77
CA ARG A 781 0.08 39.00 -24.02
C ARG A 781 0.57 37.71 -24.66
N SER A 782 0.15 36.58 -24.12
CA SER A 782 0.53 35.26 -24.63
C SER A 782 0.00 35.01 -26.04
N GLU A 783 -1.25 35.30 -26.27
CA GLU A 783 -1.93 35.12 -27.57
C GLU A 783 -1.35 36.03 -28.67
N MET A 784 -0.98 37.25 -28.30
CA MET A 784 -0.40 38.25 -29.18
C MET A 784 1.12 38.26 -29.20
N ASN A 785 1.77 37.29 -28.52
CA ASN A 785 3.22 37.15 -28.39
C ASN A 785 3.92 38.47 -27.95
N ILE A 786 3.28 39.20 -27.05
CA ILE A 786 3.87 40.43 -26.48
C ILE A 786 4.81 40.07 -25.33
N ALA A 787 6.02 40.61 -25.34
CA ALA A 787 7.02 40.33 -24.29
C ALA A 787 6.44 40.63 -22.90
N PRO A 788 6.64 39.74 -21.89
CA PRO A 788 6.04 39.88 -20.55
C PRO A 788 6.39 41.20 -19.83
N GLY A 789 7.55 41.77 -20.12
CA GLY A 789 8.03 43.01 -19.52
C GLY A 789 7.59 44.28 -20.22
N LYS A 790 6.98 44.22 -21.43
CA LYS A 790 6.59 45.43 -22.21
C LYS A 790 5.41 46.12 -21.54
N PRO A 791 5.44 47.40 -21.16
CA PRO A 791 4.29 48.11 -20.62
C PRO A 791 3.20 48.27 -21.69
N LEU A 792 1.91 48.13 -21.30
CA LEU A 792 0.75 48.18 -22.20
C LEU A 792 -0.20 49.32 -21.84
N PRO A 793 -0.66 50.12 -22.83
CA PRO A 793 -1.84 50.95 -22.62
C PRO A 793 -3.07 50.06 -22.54
N VAL A 794 -3.95 50.32 -21.57
CA VAL A 794 -5.18 49.55 -21.34
C VAL A 794 -6.34 50.50 -21.28
N LEU A 795 -7.43 50.13 -22.02
CA LEU A 795 -8.69 50.82 -22.00
C LEU A 795 -9.74 49.91 -21.34
N PHE A 796 -10.50 50.47 -20.44
CA PHE A 796 -11.65 49.81 -19.88
C PHE A 796 -12.93 50.38 -20.50
N ASN A 797 -13.77 49.51 -21.04
CA ASN A 797 -15.04 49.86 -21.62
C ASN A 797 -16.17 49.11 -20.95
N LYS A 798 -17.35 49.70 -20.89
CA LYS A 798 -18.51 49.16 -20.16
C LYS A 798 -18.13 48.94 -18.67
N GLY A 799 -18.58 47.93 -18.05
CA GLY A 799 -18.28 47.66 -16.65
C GLY A 799 -19.18 48.39 -15.65
N SER A 800 -19.35 47.81 -14.51
CA SER A 800 -20.18 48.30 -13.41
C SER A 800 -19.45 49.36 -12.55
N PRO A 801 -20.19 50.18 -11.79
CA PRO A 801 -19.57 51.06 -10.79
C PRO A 801 -18.70 50.30 -9.78
N LEU A 802 -19.01 49.04 -9.52
CA LEU A 802 -18.23 48.17 -8.61
C LEU A 802 -16.87 47.83 -9.24
N ASP A 803 -16.82 47.56 -10.55
CA ASP A 803 -15.54 47.31 -11.26
C ASP A 803 -14.63 48.52 -11.18
N ARG A 804 -15.21 49.72 -11.35
CA ARG A 804 -14.47 50.95 -11.16
C ARG A 804 -13.92 51.12 -9.75
N THR A 805 -14.74 50.90 -8.76
CA THR A 805 -14.32 51.00 -7.33
C THR A 805 -13.21 49.98 -7.03
N ARG A 806 -13.36 48.71 -7.45
CA ARG A 806 -12.36 47.66 -7.28
C ARG A 806 -11.02 48.03 -7.97
N PHE A 807 -11.09 48.61 -9.14
CA PHE A 807 -9.88 49.05 -9.84
C PHE A 807 -9.21 50.20 -9.12
N ASP A 808 -9.95 51.26 -8.76
CA ASP A 808 -9.41 52.46 -8.10
C ASP A 808 -8.75 52.09 -6.76
N SER A 809 -9.34 51.16 -5.99
CA SER A 809 -8.79 50.67 -4.70
C SER A 809 -7.56 49.83 -4.88
N ASN A 810 -7.43 49.11 -5.99
CA ASN A 810 -6.34 48.12 -6.21
C ASN A 810 -5.44 48.46 -7.43
N GLN A 811 -5.50 49.72 -7.90
CA GLN A 811 -4.79 50.16 -9.10
C GLN A 811 -3.28 49.85 -9.03
N HIS A 812 -2.62 50.07 -7.87
CA HIS A 812 -1.21 49.85 -7.67
C HIS A 812 -0.80 48.37 -7.88
N LEU A 813 -1.64 47.41 -7.46
CA LEU A 813 -1.41 45.97 -7.67
C LEU A 813 -1.56 45.60 -9.13
N ILE A 814 -2.69 46.01 -9.75
CA ILE A 814 -3.03 45.64 -11.12
C ILE A 814 -2.01 46.24 -12.09
N VAL A 815 -1.74 47.54 -11.97
CA VAL A 815 -0.79 48.26 -12.84
C VAL A 815 0.62 47.64 -12.78
N THR A 816 1.07 47.32 -11.56
CA THR A 816 2.40 46.75 -11.37
C THR A 816 2.51 45.34 -11.91
N LEU A 817 1.55 44.45 -11.59
CA LEU A 817 1.63 43.03 -11.94
C LEU A 817 1.23 42.71 -13.37
N ALA A 818 0.31 43.49 -13.95
CA ALA A 818 -0.08 43.38 -15.37
C ALA A 818 0.79 44.25 -16.28
N LYS A 819 1.71 45.08 -15.71
CA LYS A 819 2.61 45.96 -16.46
C LYS A 819 1.83 46.94 -17.37
N PHE A 820 0.93 47.75 -16.77
CA PHE A 820 0.25 48.80 -17.50
C PHE A 820 1.15 50.02 -17.69
N ALA A 821 1.14 50.60 -18.90
CA ALA A 821 1.77 51.88 -19.19
C ALA A 821 0.83 53.05 -18.86
N SER A 822 -0.45 52.89 -19.17
CA SER A 822 -1.52 53.83 -18.92
C SER A 822 -2.85 53.12 -18.79
N VAL A 823 -3.81 53.75 -18.13
CA VAL A 823 -5.18 53.26 -17.97
C VAL A 823 -6.13 54.38 -18.33
N GLN A 824 -7.13 54.09 -19.17
CA GLN A 824 -8.21 54.99 -19.51
C GLN A 824 -9.56 54.25 -19.43
N TRP A 825 -10.54 54.82 -18.77
CA TRP A 825 -11.91 54.40 -18.81
C TRP A 825 -12.64 55.11 -19.94
N LEU A 826 -13.19 54.34 -20.93
CA LEU A 826 -13.92 54.89 -22.04
C LEU A 826 -15.33 55.30 -21.61
N THR A 827 -15.83 56.32 -22.28
CA THR A 827 -17.22 56.79 -22.18
C THR A 827 -17.94 56.50 -23.50
N ASP A 828 -19.28 56.57 -23.55
CA ASP A 828 -20.07 56.32 -24.76
C ASP A 828 -19.68 57.26 -25.93
N LYS A 829 -18.91 58.32 -25.68
CA LYS A 829 -18.45 59.29 -26.70
C LYS A 829 -17.07 58.95 -27.28
N ASP A 830 -16.36 58.02 -26.68
CA ASP A 830 -15.00 57.66 -27.07
C ASP A 830 -15.04 56.63 -28.20
N SER A 831 -14.22 56.82 -29.22
CA SER A 831 -14.03 55.82 -30.27
C SER A 831 -13.18 54.68 -29.74
N ILE A 832 -13.62 53.45 -29.94
CA ILE A 832 -12.85 52.26 -29.56
C ILE A 832 -11.81 51.99 -30.65
N PRO A 833 -10.51 52.10 -30.35
CA PRO A 833 -9.48 51.73 -31.30
C PRO A 833 -9.45 50.23 -31.52
N GLU A 834 -8.88 49.82 -32.64
CA GLU A 834 -8.64 48.39 -32.89
C GLU A 834 -7.82 47.78 -31.74
N SER A 835 -8.39 46.85 -31.06
CA SER A 835 -7.87 46.33 -29.77
C SER A 835 -8.05 44.85 -29.62
N ALA A 836 -7.09 44.18 -28.96
CA ALA A 836 -7.30 42.86 -28.38
C ALA A 836 -8.19 43.02 -27.15
N THR A 837 -9.21 42.16 -27.04
CA THR A 837 -10.29 42.29 -26.04
C THR A 837 -10.34 41.08 -25.14
N ALA A 838 -10.47 41.30 -23.83
CA ALA A 838 -10.87 40.29 -22.86
C ALA A 838 -12.11 40.77 -22.09
N LEU A 839 -12.89 39.83 -21.59
CA LEU A 839 -14.14 40.09 -20.85
C LEU A 839 -14.07 39.58 -19.42
N ILE A 840 -14.50 40.42 -18.48
CA ILE A 840 -14.71 40.03 -17.08
C ILE A 840 -16.13 40.46 -16.69
N GLY A 841 -17.08 39.52 -16.77
CA GLY A 841 -18.49 39.88 -16.75
C GLY A 841 -18.82 40.83 -17.89
N ASP A 842 -19.37 42.01 -17.56
CA ASP A 842 -19.68 43.06 -18.54
C ASP A 842 -18.50 44.00 -18.84
N LEU A 843 -17.42 43.94 -18.08
CA LEU A 843 -16.23 44.76 -18.28
C LEU A 843 -15.42 44.28 -19.47
N GLU A 844 -15.19 45.18 -20.43
CA GLU A 844 -14.29 44.92 -21.56
C GLU A 844 -12.90 45.54 -21.27
N ILE A 845 -11.87 44.69 -21.31
CA ILE A 845 -10.46 45.10 -21.21
C ILE A 845 -9.91 45.13 -22.62
N LEU A 846 -9.56 46.33 -23.08
CA LEU A 846 -9.10 46.60 -24.46
C LEU A 846 -7.63 46.98 -24.44
N ILE A 847 -6.83 46.28 -25.21
CA ILE A 847 -5.41 46.60 -25.41
C ILE A 847 -5.23 47.06 -26.86
N PRO A 848 -5.05 48.39 -27.10
CA PRO A 848 -4.87 48.91 -28.44
C PRO A 848 -3.65 48.29 -29.13
N MET A 849 -3.85 47.84 -30.36
CA MET A 849 -2.85 47.08 -31.10
C MET A 849 -1.79 47.98 -31.78
N ALA A 850 -2.15 49.27 -32.04
CA ALA A 850 -1.27 50.22 -32.71
C ALA A 850 0.05 50.41 -31.94
N GLY A 851 1.18 50.18 -32.63
CA GLY A 851 2.54 50.32 -32.06
C GLY A 851 2.99 49.23 -31.09
N LEU A 852 2.18 48.20 -30.81
CA LEU A 852 2.55 47.09 -29.93
C LEU A 852 3.16 45.91 -30.69
N ILE A 853 2.82 45.72 -31.93
CA ILE A 853 3.29 44.65 -32.79
C ILE A 853 3.99 45.28 -33.98
N ASP A 854 5.25 44.88 -34.25
CA ASP A 854 5.85 45.14 -35.55
C ASP A 854 5.20 44.21 -36.57
N LYS A 855 4.27 44.77 -37.36
CA LYS A 855 3.49 44.03 -38.33
C LYS A 855 4.33 43.15 -39.26
N ALA A 856 5.50 43.66 -39.70
CA ALA A 856 6.38 42.96 -40.60
C ALA A 856 7.13 41.83 -39.91
N GLU A 857 7.62 42.05 -38.68
CA GLU A 857 8.36 41.06 -37.91
C GLU A 857 7.44 39.91 -37.44
N GLU A 858 6.26 40.25 -36.93
CA GLU A 858 5.29 39.28 -36.46
C GLU A 858 4.66 38.47 -37.60
N SER A 859 4.35 39.07 -38.70
CA SER A 859 3.88 38.40 -39.93
C SER A 859 4.95 37.45 -40.46
N ALA A 860 6.21 37.84 -40.45
CA ALA A 860 7.33 36.97 -40.83
C ALA A 860 7.54 35.81 -39.86
N ARG A 861 7.34 36.05 -38.54
CA ARG A 861 7.40 35.03 -37.50
C ARG A 861 6.29 33.97 -37.67
N LEU A 862 5.03 34.44 -37.77
CA LEU A 862 3.86 33.59 -37.96
C LEU A 862 3.97 32.77 -39.25
N SER A 863 4.44 33.38 -40.33
CA SER A 863 4.63 32.70 -41.62
C SER A 863 5.66 31.56 -41.50
N ARG A 864 6.76 31.76 -40.74
CA ARG A 864 7.78 30.72 -40.48
C ARG A 864 7.21 29.60 -39.65
N GLU A 865 6.43 29.92 -38.63
CA GLU A 865 5.81 28.93 -37.73
C GLU A 865 4.73 28.12 -38.43
N ILE A 866 3.87 28.78 -39.25
CA ILE A 866 2.89 28.11 -40.12
C ILE A 866 3.61 27.15 -41.09
N ALA A 867 4.67 27.59 -41.75
CA ALA A 867 5.42 26.76 -42.69
C ALA A 867 6.02 25.52 -42.01
N LYS A 868 6.53 25.68 -40.77
CA LYS A 868 7.05 24.56 -39.98
C LYS A 868 5.95 23.57 -39.62
N LEU A 869 4.84 24.04 -39.06
CA LEU A 869 3.73 23.19 -38.61
C LEU A 869 3.00 22.55 -39.81
N THR A 870 2.94 23.22 -40.95
CA THR A 870 2.42 22.63 -42.20
C THR A 870 3.26 21.41 -42.58
N LYS A 871 4.57 21.55 -42.59
CA LYS A 871 5.50 20.44 -42.87
C LYS A 871 5.38 19.28 -41.87
N ASP A 872 5.21 19.60 -40.57
CA ASP A 872 5.02 18.59 -39.53
C ASP A 872 3.65 17.89 -39.67
N SER A 873 2.59 18.62 -40.06
CA SER A 873 1.26 18.08 -40.34
C SER A 873 1.27 17.17 -41.58
N GLU A 874 1.90 17.60 -42.66
CA GLU A 874 2.07 16.79 -43.88
C GLU A 874 2.83 15.50 -43.60
N HIS A 875 3.86 15.58 -42.77
CA HIS A 875 4.64 14.39 -42.37
C HIS A 875 3.82 13.40 -41.56
N ALA A 876 3.04 13.89 -40.59
CA ALA A 876 2.12 13.07 -39.78
C ALA A 876 1.02 12.46 -40.67
N GLU A 877 0.49 13.22 -41.65
CA GLU A 877 -0.53 12.79 -42.59
C GLU A 877 -0.02 11.69 -43.54
N MET A 878 1.18 11.90 -44.13
CA MET A 878 1.86 10.87 -44.96
C MET A 878 2.12 9.58 -44.17
N LYS A 879 2.51 9.70 -42.90
CA LYS A 879 2.75 8.57 -42.02
C LYS A 879 1.46 7.78 -41.76
N LEU A 880 0.34 8.46 -41.55
CA LEU A 880 -0.99 7.86 -41.37
C LEU A 880 -1.63 7.33 -42.67
N GLN A 881 -1.20 7.84 -43.85
CA GLN A 881 -1.59 7.30 -45.14
C GLN A 881 -0.78 6.05 -45.57
N ASN A 882 0.32 5.77 -44.90
CA ASN A 882 1.15 4.63 -45.24
C ASN A 882 0.57 3.32 -44.66
N PRO A 883 0.04 2.42 -45.51
CA PRO A 883 -0.55 1.14 -45.06
C PRO A 883 0.40 0.31 -44.21
N SER A 884 1.70 0.33 -44.50
CA SER A 884 2.68 -0.42 -43.74
C SER A 884 2.91 0.10 -42.33
N PHE A 885 2.57 1.34 -42.03
CA PHE A 885 2.55 1.90 -40.69
C PHE A 885 1.22 1.60 -39.99
N VAL A 886 0.11 1.88 -40.63
CA VAL A 886 -1.23 1.73 -40.03
C VAL A 886 -1.55 0.27 -39.70
N ASP A 887 -1.15 -0.67 -40.54
CA ASP A 887 -1.47 -2.09 -40.40
C ASP A 887 -0.47 -2.84 -39.48
N ARG A 888 0.73 -2.31 -39.26
CA ARG A 888 1.80 -2.99 -38.49
C ARG A 888 2.13 -2.34 -37.16
N ALA A 889 1.83 -1.07 -36.99
CA ALA A 889 2.06 -0.39 -35.71
C ALA A 889 0.98 -0.76 -34.68
N PRO A 890 1.29 -0.80 -33.37
CA PRO A 890 0.29 -0.94 -32.32
C PRO A 890 -0.81 0.12 -32.44
N ALA A 891 -2.06 -0.27 -32.14
CA ALA A 891 -3.22 0.59 -32.33
C ALA A 891 -3.13 1.90 -31.52
N ASP A 892 -2.53 1.87 -30.32
CA ASP A 892 -2.28 3.02 -29.48
C ASP A 892 -1.28 4.02 -30.10
N VAL A 893 -0.30 3.55 -30.87
CA VAL A 893 0.68 4.39 -31.57
C VAL A 893 0.02 5.10 -32.75
N VAL A 894 -0.83 4.39 -33.48
CA VAL A 894 -1.60 4.96 -34.60
C VAL A 894 -2.58 6.02 -34.10
N GLU A 895 -3.28 5.75 -33.00
CA GLU A 895 -4.23 6.68 -32.37
C GLU A 895 -3.53 7.93 -31.81
N LYS A 896 -2.36 7.77 -31.22
CA LYS A 896 -1.52 8.88 -30.74
C LYS A 896 -1.08 9.78 -31.91
N GLU A 897 -0.72 9.22 -33.05
CA GLU A 897 -0.35 10.00 -34.24
C GLU A 897 -1.57 10.71 -34.86
N ARG A 898 -2.76 10.11 -34.84
CA ARG A 898 -4.02 10.76 -35.25
C ARG A 898 -4.35 11.95 -34.38
N LYS A 899 -4.26 11.80 -33.06
CA LYS A 899 -4.48 12.88 -32.10
C LYS A 899 -3.50 14.01 -32.32
N ARG A 900 -2.21 13.70 -32.51
CA ARG A 900 -1.17 14.68 -32.84
C ARG A 900 -1.48 15.45 -34.12
N LEU A 901 -1.94 14.77 -35.19
CA LEU A 901 -2.33 15.41 -36.42
C LEU A 901 -3.52 16.38 -36.22
N GLY A 902 -4.50 15.97 -35.40
CA GLY A 902 -5.64 16.84 -35.03
C GLY A 902 -5.19 18.11 -34.29
N GLU A 903 -4.29 17.97 -33.32
CA GLU A 903 -3.70 19.10 -32.57
C GLU A 903 -2.91 20.04 -33.48
N LEU A 904 -2.09 19.48 -34.40
CA LEU A 904 -1.34 20.27 -35.38
C LEU A 904 -2.25 21.06 -36.33
N LYS A 905 -3.32 20.46 -36.87
CA LYS A 905 -4.31 21.13 -37.74
C LYS A 905 -5.04 22.23 -36.99
N THR A 906 -5.45 22.02 -35.77
CA THR A 906 -6.11 23.03 -34.91
C THR A 906 -5.18 24.21 -34.66
N THR A 907 -3.93 23.98 -34.37
CA THR A 907 -2.90 25.02 -34.13
C THR A 907 -2.62 25.79 -35.40
N LEU A 908 -2.49 25.10 -36.53
CA LEU A 908 -2.30 25.72 -37.85
C LEU A 908 -3.45 26.69 -38.22
N GLN A 909 -4.69 26.27 -38.01
CA GLN A 909 -5.87 27.10 -38.26
C GLN A 909 -5.85 28.37 -37.41
N LYS A 910 -5.51 28.24 -36.12
CA LYS A 910 -5.38 29.41 -35.21
C LYS A 910 -4.30 30.39 -35.67
N LEU A 911 -3.13 29.89 -36.05
CA LEU A 911 -2.03 30.75 -36.50
C LEU A 911 -2.35 31.43 -37.86
N GLN A 912 -3.06 30.73 -38.76
CA GLN A 912 -3.52 31.34 -40.03
C GLN A 912 -4.53 32.46 -39.79
N GLN A 913 -5.48 32.27 -38.89
CA GLN A 913 -6.41 33.31 -38.46
C GLN A 913 -5.70 34.52 -37.82
N GLN A 914 -4.64 34.26 -37.01
CA GLN A 914 -3.83 35.36 -36.46
C GLN A 914 -3.07 36.10 -37.54
N LEU A 915 -2.51 35.42 -38.53
CA LEU A 915 -1.78 36.04 -39.64
C LEU A 915 -2.73 36.91 -40.49
N GLU A 916 -3.94 36.44 -40.76
CA GLU A 916 -5.00 37.20 -41.44
C GLU A 916 -5.36 38.49 -40.69
N LYS A 917 -5.60 38.38 -39.38
CA LYS A 917 -5.88 39.53 -38.51
C LYS A 917 -4.75 40.55 -38.53
N ILE A 918 -3.48 40.11 -38.49
CA ILE A 918 -2.31 41.00 -38.56
C ILE A 918 -2.18 41.63 -39.96
N ALA A 919 -2.59 40.93 -41.01
CA ALA A 919 -2.59 41.49 -42.37
C ALA A 919 -3.62 42.61 -42.54
N GLU A 920 -4.79 42.47 -41.87
CA GLU A 920 -5.88 43.47 -41.89
C GLU A 920 -5.57 44.72 -41.03
N MET A 921 -4.68 44.60 -40.04
CA MET A 921 -4.17 45.71 -39.25
C MET A 921 -3.19 46.56 -40.03
#